data_cebb5635b46ea51bcffb96389d37a818
#
_entry.id   cebb5635b46ea51bcffb96389d37a818
#
_cell.length_a   1.000
_cell.length_b   1.000
_cell.length_c   1.000
_cell.angle_alpha   90.00
_cell.angle_beta   90.00
_cell.angle_gamma   90.00
#
_symmetry.space_group_name_H-M   'P 1'
#
loop_
_entity.id
_entity.type
_entity.pdbx_description
1 polymer ?
#
loop_
_entity_poly.entity_id
_entity_poly.type
_entity_poly.pdbx_seq_one_letter_code
_entity_poly.pdbx_strand_id
1 'polypeptide(L)'
;MKWWEKEPLRIIEIFDCFDLKRLSPEEIARAVKKLGGNSQHFHCMQHSTKIYGSGLDDRSLYFNTSAGSVQNPDRLTEYIPYAKKYKIKIIVYFNVHWFTIDFGKRHPDWVQIKQDGQPMDNVYGTGTSFCINSPYREWVFQILKDLCKYEINGIFYDGPIFFSNTCYCNTCQKLFRDKTGENLPQKSDRNHPLWKNFIEFQAESMEKFLEESNNIIKGINPELLFYMNGNSNWPYWPTGRDNHRIIKHTDILGAEGGFIYGDLNQTPIFKPAIAGKLLSSQANNKPTVIFDCADHKPWSWYVLPEAEISLLLCETCFSGSNYWFAVCPDDINQPEMKAISRFGNFIKKYPDAFYKTESLSNVALVWPTKSAESYTGSSVPRTDFTSIIEGEEIGNLHMEFDGFYEALSRIYIPFDVIDENNFDFLDRYKLIVLPNTACLSLNDCEKIKKFVFSGGNIVGSFETSLYDEAGKIREDFGLSDVMGIQFNGNIFGKMEYDYVSPVKNIKSRYLKDIKKILFPAPDYGISVKTTTGNTEIFFCKRMKGRYDGIPEVSNDPMMVVNKYGKGTSIYLAGSFGKTIANFRFIEYFTILKNICDWLSSQYVFVEDNKNVEIFLRKKGDSIFLYLINMTNGLKRPIKFLQTLYNVKLKLKETKPVRLFALKSETYLKHKKTRDGIEFVVPELNNFEIIKILTGGEK
;
A
#
# COMPACT_ATOMS: atom_id res chain seq x y z
N MET A 1 2.25 -28.25 -6.64
CA MET A 1 2.63 -26.82 -6.54
C MET A 1 2.07 -26.11 -7.76
N LYS A 2 1.26 -25.10 -7.55
CA LYS A 2 0.60 -24.34 -8.62
C LYS A 2 1.64 -23.58 -9.45
N TRP A 3 1.36 -23.29 -10.71
CA TRP A 3 2.34 -22.66 -11.60
C TRP A 3 2.77 -21.25 -11.12
N TRP A 4 1.87 -20.49 -10.49
CA TRP A 4 2.15 -19.17 -9.91
C TRP A 4 2.92 -19.20 -8.58
N GLU A 5 3.19 -20.43 -8.10
CA GLU A 5 3.98 -20.67 -6.90
C GLU A 5 5.35 -21.33 -7.23
N LYS A 6 5.75 -21.37 -8.47
CA LYS A 6 7.01 -22.03 -8.88
C LYS A 6 8.16 -21.03 -9.05
N GLU A 7 7.87 -19.83 -9.48
CA GLU A 7 8.83 -18.76 -9.72
C GLU A 7 8.16 -17.39 -9.52
N PRO A 8 8.95 -16.29 -9.39
CA PRO A 8 8.37 -14.93 -9.34
C PRO A 8 7.52 -14.64 -10.56
N LEU A 9 6.33 -14.10 -10.34
CA LEU A 9 5.46 -13.63 -11.42
C LEU A 9 6.03 -12.32 -12.01
N ARG A 10 6.10 -12.27 -13.33
CA ARG A 10 6.49 -11.09 -14.11
C ARG A 10 5.39 -10.87 -15.14
N ILE A 11 4.30 -10.26 -14.68
CA ILE A 11 3.11 -10.07 -15.49
C ILE A 11 3.30 -8.82 -16.33
N ILE A 12 3.20 -8.96 -17.64
CA ILE A 12 3.17 -7.84 -18.57
C ILE A 12 1.75 -7.71 -19.13
N GLU A 13 1.26 -6.49 -19.16
CA GLU A 13 0.02 -6.14 -19.81
C GLU A 13 0.31 -5.21 -20.99
N ILE A 14 -0.15 -5.59 -22.16
CA ILE A 14 -0.13 -4.71 -23.34
C ILE A 14 -1.52 -4.12 -23.50
N PHE A 15 -1.63 -2.80 -23.34
CA PHE A 15 -2.89 -2.09 -23.51
C PHE A 15 -3.30 -1.97 -24.99
N ASP A 16 -3.61 -3.08 -25.65
CA ASP A 16 -4.07 -3.07 -27.04
C ASP A 16 -5.60 -2.95 -27.18
N CYS A 17 -6.30 -2.73 -26.07
CA CYS A 17 -7.74 -2.53 -26.04
C CYS A 17 -8.21 -1.16 -26.55
N PHE A 18 -7.31 -0.19 -26.76
CA PHE A 18 -7.64 1.16 -27.20
C PHE A 18 -7.51 1.39 -28.73
N ASP A 19 -7.25 0.37 -29.51
CA ASP A 19 -7.23 0.36 -30.99
C ASP A 19 -6.38 1.46 -31.70
N LEU A 20 -5.41 1.99 -31.00
CA LEU A 20 -4.50 2.98 -31.60
C LEU A 20 -3.52 2.30 -32.56
N LYS A 21 -3.05 1.13 -32.18
CA LYS A 21 -2.24 0.24 -32.98
C LYS A 21 -2.51 -1.19 -32.56
N ARG A 22 -3.31 -1.90 -33.33
CA ARG A 22 -3.53 -3.33 -33.08
C ARG A 22 -2.29 -4.12 -33.42
N LEU A 23 -1.68 -4.70 -32.41
CA LEU A 23 -0.63 -5.69 -32.57
C LEU A 23 -1.25 -7.03 -32.96
N SER A 24 -0.57 -7.77 -33.84
CA SER A 24 -0.91 -9.18 -34.07
C SER A 24 -0.67 -10.00 -32.79
N PRO A 25 -1.33 -11.15 -32.64
CA PRO A 25 -1.08 -12.06 -31.51
C PRO A 25 0.40 -12.45 -31.35
N GLU A 26 1.13 -12.63 -32.45
CA GLU A 26 2.57 -12.91 -32.36
C GLU A 26 3.38 -11.70 -31.89
N GLU A 27 3.05 -10.49 -32.32
CA GLU A 27 3.73 -9.28 -31.86
C GLU A 27 3.52 -9.05 -30.37
N ILE A 28 2.31 -9.29 -29.85
CA ILE A 28 2.02 -9.23 -28.43
C ILE A 28 2.91 -10.22 -27.65
N ALA A 29 2.93 -11.50 -28.03
CA ALA A 29 3.71 -12.50 -27.35
C ALA A 29 5.21 -12.18 -27.38
N ARG A 30 5.69 -11.64 -28.51
CA ARG A 30 7.09 -11.21 -28.68
C ARG A 30 7.42 -10.01 -27.80
N ALA A 31 6.50 -9.05 -27.67
CA ALA A 31 6.66 -7.90 -26.79
C ALA A 31 6.74 -8.31 -25.31
N VAL A 32 5.83 -9.15 -24.84
CA VAL A 32 5.88 -9.69 -23.46
C VAL A 32 7.22 -10.36 -23.18
N LYS A 33 7.71 -11.19 -24.13
CA LYS A 33 9.01 -11.86 -24.01
C LYS A 33 10.17 -10.88 -24.00
N LYS A 34 10.15 -9.87 -24.86
CA LYS A 34 11.16 -8.81 -24.97
C LYS A 34 11.25 -8.02 -23.65
N LEU A 35 10.10 -7.73 -23.01
CA LEU A 35 10.03 -7.03 -21.74
C LEU A 35 10.37 -7.90 -20.51
N GLY A 36 10.73 -9.17 -20.70
CA GLY A 36 11.16 -10.08 -19.63
C GLY A 36 10.02 -10.77 -18.88
N GLY A 37 8.79 -10.67 -19.37
CA GLY A 37 7.61 -11.31 -18.79
C GLY A 37 7.63 -12.85 -18.89
N ASN A 38 6.99 -13.51 -17.93
CA ASN A 38 6.67 -14.93 -17.96
C ASN A 38 5.16 -15.19 -17.99
N SER A 39 4.38 -14.16 -17.77
CA SER A 39 2.92 -14.17 -17.83
C SER A 39 2.41 -12.84 -18.40
N GLN A 40 1.18 -12.87 -18.91
CA GLN A 40 0.54 -11.72 -19.51
C GLN A 40 -0.89 -11.62 -19.04
N HIS A 41 -1.33 -10.39 -18.73
CA HIS A 41 -2.73 -10.03 -18.77
C HIS A 41 -3.13 -9.84 -20.23
N PHE A 42 -3.94 -10.77 -20.74
CA PHE A 42 -4.47 -10.71 -22.09
C PHE A 42 -5.89 -10.19 -22.05
N HIS A 43 -6.12 -9.05 -22.68
CA HIS A 43 -7.46 -8.45 -22.74
C HIS A 43 -8.38 -9.32 -23.56
N CYS A 44 -9.41 -9.90 -22.93
CA CYS A 44 -10.43 -10.68 -23.63
C CYS A 44 -11.62 -9.84 -24.08
N MET A 45 -11.78 -8.65 -23.51
CA MET A 45 -12.87 -7.73 -23.81
C MET A 45 -12.31 -6.33 -24.05
N GLN A 46 -12.71 -5.73 -25.16
CA GLN A 46 -12.45 -4.32 -25.40
C GLN A 46 -13.42 -3.46 -24.60
N HIS A 47 -12.89 -2.45 -23.93
CA HIS A 47 -13.70 -1.33 -23.52
C HIS A 47 -14.12 -0.60 -24.78
N SER A 48 -15.37 -0.67 -25.17
CA SER A 48 -15.86 0.01 -26.35
C SER A 48 -15.84 1.51 -26.09
N THR A 49 -14.94 2.19 -26.76
CA THR A 49 -14.87 3.66 -26.79
C THR A 49 -15.47 4.17 -28.09
N LYS A 50 -15.74 5.46 -28.20
CA LYS A 50 -16.20 6.08 -29.46
C LYS A 50 -15.26 5.82 -30.65
N ILE A 51 -14.01 5.52 -30.42
CA ILE A 51 -12.98 5.23 -31.44
C ILE A 51 -13.31 3.93 -32.18
N TYR A 52 -13.99 2.99 -31.54
CA TYR A 52 -14.34 1.69 -32.10
C TYR A 52 -15.66 1.66 -32.84
N GLY A 53 -16.28 2.81 -33.04
CA GLY A 53 -17.54 2.97 -33.74
C GLY A 53 -18.72 2.37 -32.99
N SER A 54 -19.88 2.77 -33.35
CA SER A 54 -21.25 2.37 -32.98
C SER A 54 -21.54 1.58 -31.69
N GLY A 55 -20.64 1.51 -30.70
CA GLY A 55 -20.97 1.02 -29.35
C GLY A 55 -21.61 -0.37 -29.27
N LEU A 56 -21.24 -1.28 -30.14
CA LEU A 56 -21.73 -2.65 -30.06
C LEU A 56 -20.85 -3.47 -29.12
N ASP A 57 -21.42 -3.96 -28.04
CA ASP A 57 -20.76 -4.78 -27.04
C ASP A 57 -20.17 -6.03 -27.60
N ASP A 58 -20.83 -6.60 -28.60
CA ASP A 58 -20.38 -7.77 -29.29
C ASP A 58 -19.02 -7.55 -29.95
N ARG A 59 -18.64 -6.30 -30.29
CA ARG A 59 -17.34 -5.94 -30.82
C ARG A 59 -16.26 -5.75 -29.76
N SER A 60 -16.62 -5.74 -28.49
CA SER A 60 -15.67 -5.63 -27.39
C SER A 60 -15.12 -6.99 -26.93
N LEU A 61 -15.66 -8.11 -27.41
CA LEU A 61 -15.23 -9.45 -27.06
C LEU A 61 -14.13 -9.96 -27.98
N TYR A 62 -13.05 -10.48 -27.42
CA TYR A 62 -11.93 -11.09 -28.14
C TYR A 62 -11.97 -12.61 -28.20
N PHE A 63 -13.00 -13.23 -27.68
CA PHE A 63 -13.20 -14.68 -27.69
C PHE A 63 -14.66 -15.05 -27.92
N ASN A 64 -14.90 -16.27 -28.35
CA ASN A 64 -16.25 -16.79 -28.56
C ASN A 64 -16.88 -17.22 -27.24
N THR A 65 -18.08 -16.77 -26.97
CA THR A 65 -18.84 -17.08 -25.77
C THR A 65 -20.31 -17.25 -26.09
N SER A 66 -21.00 -18.06 -25.30
CA SER A 66 -22.46 -18.19 -25.38
C SER A 66 -23.23 -16.92 -24.96
N ALA A 67 -22.55 -15.98 -24.27
CA ALA A 67 -23.10 -14.66 -23.95
C ALA A 67 -22.99 -13.63 -25.09
N GLY A 68 -22.24 -13.96 -26.13
CA GLY A 68 -22.00 -13.13 -27.32
C GLY A 68 -20.65 -13.48 -27.95
N SER A 69 -20.56 -13.43 -29.28
CA SER A 69 -19.34 -13.74 -30.02
C SER A 69 -19.08 -12.69 -31.09
N VAL A 70 -17.83 -12.33 -31.31
CA VAL A 70 -17.46 -11.20 -32.15
C VAL A 70 -16.66 -11.62 -33.36
N GLN A 71 -15.82 -12.61 -33.27
CA GLN A 71 -14.84 -12.98 -34.29
C GLN A 71 -14.73 -14.49 -34.48
N ASN A 72 -14.43 -14.90 -35.69
CA ASN A 72 -14.11 -16.28 -36.02
C ASN A 72 -12.92 -16.31 -37.02
N PRO A 73 -11.72 -16.77 -36.62
CA PRO A 73 -11.37 -17.22 -35.26
C PRO A 73 -11.33 -16.05 -34.28
N ASP A 74 -11.58 -16.34 -33.00
CA ASP A 74 -11.43 -15.33 -31.96
C ASP A 74 -9.96 -15.06 -31.63
N ARG A 75 -9.69 -13.86 -31.11
CA ARG A 75 -8.34 -13.38 -30.84
C ARG A 75 -7.61 -14.19 -29.75
N LEU A 76 -8.32 -14.76 -28.80
CA LEU A 76 -7.72 -15.62 -27.78
C LEU A 76 -7.24 -16.94 -28.38
N THR A 77 -8.04 -17.56 -29.27
CA THR A 77 -7.64 -18.75 -30.03
C THR A 77 -6.39 -18.49 -30.87
N GLU A 78 -6.32 -17.32 -31.54
CA GLU A 78 -5.14 -16.93 -32.32
C GLU A 78 -3.90 -16.72 -31.45
N TYR A 79 -4.05 -16.22 -30.22
CA TYR A 79 -2.94 -15.89 -29.32
C TYR A 79 -2.31 -17.12 -28.65
N ILE A 80 -3.11 -18.13 -28.27
CA ILE A 80 -2.65 -19.32 -27.53
C ILE A 80 -1.40 -20.00 -28.12
N PRO A 81 -1.29 -20.26 -29.44
CA PRO A 81 -0.10 -20.88 -30.03
C PRO A 81 1.17 -20.06 -29.82
N TYR A 82 1.09 -18.73 -29.92
CA TYR A 82 2.23 -17.86 -29.72
C TYR A 82 2.65 -17.75 -28.26
N ALA A 83 1.69 -17.69 -27.35
CA ALA A 83 1.98 -17.75 -25.92
C ALA A 83 2.72 -19.04 -25.54
N LYS A 84 2.30 -20.19 -26.08
CA LYS A 84 3.00 -21.48 -25.93
C LYS A 84 4.42 -21.44 -26.51
N LYS A 85 4.59 -20.93 -27.74
CA LYS A 85 5.88 -20.77 -28.43
C LYS A 85 6.86 -19.97 -27.57
N TYR A 86 6.41 -18.88 -26.96
CA TYR A 86 7.24 -17.98 -26.15
C TYR A 86 7.25 -18.34 -24.66
N LYS A 87 6.59 -19.41 -24.24
CA LYS A 87 6.46 -19.89 -22.85
C LYS A 87 5.89 -18.82 -21.91
N ILE A 88 4.82 -18.15 -22.35
CA ILE A 88 4.08 -17.15 -21.61
C ILE A 88 2.82 -17.79 -21.02
N LYS A 89 2.54 -17.53 -19.74
CA LYS A 89 1.29 -17.90 -19.10
C LYS A 89 0.22 -16.86 -19.40
N ILE A 90 -0.92 -17.32 -19.90
CA ILE A 90 -2.05 -16.44 -20.24
C ILE A 90 -2.93 -16.28 -19.03
N ILE A 91 -3.04 -15.06 -18.51
CA ILE A 91 -4.04 -14.64 -17.55
C ILE A 91 -5.01 -13.75 -18.31
N VAL A 92 -6.24 -14.18 -18.44
CA VAL A 92 -7.24 -13.37 -19.14
C VAL A 92 -7.63 -12.18 -18.28
N TYR A 93 -7.44 -10.99 -18.80
CA TYR A 93 -7.92 -9.73 -18.19
C TYR A 93 -9.41 -9.59 -18.52
N PHE A 94 -10.25 -9.67 -17.52
CA PHE A 94 -11.70 -9.53 -17.66
C PHE A 94 -12.19 -8.32 -16.87
N ASN A 95 -12.54 -7.26 -17.59
CA ASN A 95 -13.22 -6.11 -17.00
C ASN A 95 -14.63 -6.49 -16.57
N VAL A 96 -14.93 -6.38 -15.28
CA VAL A 96 -16.22 -6.73 -14.71
C VAL A 96 -16.94 -5.56 -14.04
N HIS A 97 -16.48 -4.32 -14.22
CA HIS A 97 -17.06 -3.19 -13.52
C HIS A 97 -17.70 -2.13 -14.43
N TRP A 98 -17.27 -1.99 -15.69
CA TRP A 98 -17.83 -1.00 -16.60
C TRP A 98 -17.76 -1.40 -18.07
N PHE A 99 -18.72 -0.94 -18.85
CA PHE A 99 -18.76 -1.03 -20.31
C PHE A 99 -19.32 0.26 -20.87
N THR A 100 -19.59 0.29 -22.19
CA THR A 100 -20.13 1.50 -22.83
C THR A 100 -21.48 1.92 -22.27
N ILE A 101 -21.78 3.21 -22.40
CA ILE A 101 -23.09 3.79 -22.07
C ILE A 101 -24.21 3.10 -22.87
N ASP A 102 -23.96 2.74 -24.13
CA ASP A 102 -24.96 2.06 -24.97
C ASP A 102 -25.26 0.64 -24.47
N PHE A 103 -24.26 -0.07 -23.92
CA PHE A 103 -24.49 -1.34 -23.25
C PHE A 103 -25.36 -1.15 -22.00
N GLY A 104 -25.06 -0.16 -21.21
CA GLY A 104 -25.88 0.18 -20.04
C GLY A 104 -27.34 0.48 -20.41
N LYS A 105 -27.56 1.24 -21.47
CA LYS A 105 -28.93 1.55 -21.96
C LYS A 105 -29.71 0.31 -22.41
N ARG A 106 -29.03 -0.71 -22.94
CA ARG A 106 -29.66 -1.98 -23.32
C ARG A 106 -29.95 -2.90 -22.14
N HIS A 107 -29.23 -2.71 -21.02
CA HIS A 107 -29.37 -3.51 -19.80
C HIS A 107 -29.60 -2.62 -18.58
N PRO A 108 -30.68 -1.80 -18.56
CA PRO A 108 -30.89 -0.80 -17.51
C PRO A 108 -31.06 -1.39 -16.11
N ASP A 109 -31.49 -2.64 -15.99
CA ASP A 109 -31.61 -3.41 -14.75
C ASP A 109 -30.27 -3.98 -14.23
N TRP A 110 -29.20 -3.88 -15.03
CA TRP A 110 -27.85 -4.34 -14.63
C TRP A 110 -26.98 -3.22 -14.07
N VAL A 111 -27.29 -1.96 -14.39
CA VAL A 111 -26.42 -0.81 -14.06
C VAL A 111 -26.46 -0.47 -12.58
N GLN A 112 -25.35 0.09 -12.08
CA GLN A 112 -25.35 0.72 -10.77
C GLN A 112 -26.15 2.02 -10.80
N ILE A 113 -27.01 2.20 -9.81
CA ILE A 113 -27.86 3.38 -9.67
C ILE A 113 -27.33 4.23 -8.51
N LYS A 114 -27.19 5.52 -8.76
CA LYS A 114 -26.84 6.52 -7.76
C LYS A 114 -28.05 6.79 -6.85
N GLN A 115 -27.80 7.46 -5.74
CA GLN A 115 -28.86 7.78 -4.78
C GLN A 115 -29.98 8.65 -5.36
N ASP A 116 -29.69 9.50 -6.33
CA ASP A 116 -30.67 10.34 -7.06
C ASP A 116 -31.50 9.56 -8.10
N GLY A 117 -31.33 8.26 -8.18
CA GLY A 117 -32.01 7.39 -9.14
C GLY A 117 -31.38 7.36 -10.54
N GLN A 118 -30.32 8.12 -10.78
CA GLN A 118 -29.65 8.13 -12.07
C GLN A 118 -28.66 6.97 -12.22
N PRO A 119 -28.44 6.42 -13.44
CA PRO A 119 -27.38 5.47 -13.69
C PRO A 119 -26.00 6.02 -13.32
N MET A 120 -25.09 5.12 -12.92
CA MET A 120 -23.68 5.46 -12.75
C MET A 120 -22.99 5.47 -14.11
N ASP A 121 -23.32 6.47 -14.91
CA ASP A 121 -22.75 6.76 -16.21
C ASP A 121 -21.51 7.65 -16.08
N ASN A 122 -20.82 7.81 -17.23
CA ASN A 122 -19.63 8.65 -17.33
C ASN A 122 -18.42 8.14 -16.55
N VAL A 123 -18.40 6.87 -16.20
CA VAL A 123 -17.25 6.20 -15.61
C VAL A 123 -16.07 6.34 -16.58
N TYR A 124 -14.96 6.87 -16.10
CA TYR A 124 -13.79 7.20 -16.92
C TYR A 124 -14.10 8.08 -18.14
N GLY A 125 -15.21 8.85 -18.09
CA GLY A 125 -15.63 9.74 -19.17
C GLY A 125 -16.40 9.05 -20.31
N THR A 126 -16.53 7.73 -20.33
CA THR A 126 -17.06 6.99 -21.51
C THR A 126 -17.99 5.82 -21.15
N GLY A 127 -18.06 5.38 -19.92
CA GLY A 127 -18.67 4.12 -19.55
C GLY A 127 -19.80 4.21 -18.53
N THR A 128 -20.49 3.09 -18.36
CA THR A 128 -21.52 2.82 -17.35
C THR A 128 -21.05 1.68 -16.45
N SER A 129 -21.25 1.79 -15.16
CA SER A 129 -20.89 0.75 -14.19
C SER A 129 -22.03 -0.24 -13.96
N PHE A 130 -21.66 -1.51 -13.71
CA PHE A 130 -22.59 -2.62 -13.54
C PHE A 130 -22.63 -3.16 -12.11
N CYS A 131 -23.82 -3.57 -11.66
CA CYS A 131 -24.04 -4.05 -10.30
C CYS A 131 -23.92 -5.58 -10.24
N ILE A 132 -22.98 -6.07 -9.45
CA ILE A 132 -22.77 -7.51 -9.24
C ILE A 132 -23.92 -8.23 -8.50
N ASN A 133 -24.84 -7.49 -7.90
CA ASN A 133 -26.05 -8.06 -7.28
C ASN A 133 -27.20 -8.24 -8.29
N SER A 134 -27.13 -7.58 -9.44
CA SER A 134 -28.13 -7.62 -10.50
C SER A 134 -27.99 -8.87 -11.39
N PRO A 135 -28.89 -9.09 -12.36
CA PRO A 135 -28.76 -10.20 -13.33
C PRO A 135 -27.47 -10.14 -14.16
N TYR A 136 -26.73 -9.03 -14.17
CA TYR A 136 -25.39 -8.90 -14.76
C TYR A 136 -24.45 -10.02 -14.32
N ARG A 137 -24.55 -10.49 -13.08
CA ARG A 137 -23.70 -11.56 -12.54
C ARG A 137 -23.81 -12.86 -13.36
N GLU A 138 -25.02 -13.22 -13.84
CA GLU A 138 -25.23 -14.45 -14.61
C GLU A 138 -24.54 -14.37 -15.97
N TRP A 139 -24.54 -13.20 -16.59
CA TRP A 139 -23.78 -12.93 -17.82
C TRP A 139 -22.28 -13.09 -17.59
N VAL A 140 -21.75 -12.54 -16.50
CA VAL A 140 -20.32 -12.71 -16.11
C VAL A 140 -20.01 -14.19 -15.88
N PHE A 141 -20.85 -14.92 -15.15
CA PHE A 141 -20.63 -16.33 -14.86
C PHE A 141 -20.67 -17.20 -16.12
N GLN A 142 -21.49 -16.83 -17.09
CA GLN A 142 -21.49 -17.53 -18.39
C GLN A 142 -20.17 -17.32 -19.13
N ILE A 143 -19.64 -16.09 -19.14
CA ILE A 143 -18.32 -15.78 -19.74
C ILE A 143 -17.22 -16.58 -19.04
N LEU A 144 -17.23 -16.69 -17.71
CA LEU A 144 -16.27 -17.52 -16.98
C LEU A 144 -16.28 -18.97 -17.43
N LYS A 145 -17.47 -19.57 -17.59
CA LYS A 145 -17.63 -20.95 -18.07
C LYS A 145 -17.05 -21.12 -19.47
N ASP A 146 -17.23 -20.13 -20.32
CA ASP A 146 -16.68 -20.16 -21.69
C ASP A 146 -15.17 -19.97 -21.70
N LEU A 147 -14.61 -19.04 -20.91
CA LEU A 147 -13.15 -18.84 -20.76
C LEU A 147 -12.46 -20.10 -20.24
N CYS A 148 -13.06 -20.82 -19.31
CA CYS A 148 -12.49 -22.05 -18.76
C CYS A 148 -12.35 -23.20 -19.78
N LYS A 149 -12.93 -23.08 -20.98
CA LYS A 149 -12.78 -24.05 -22.08
C LYS A 149 -11.50 -23.84 -22.89
N TYR A 150 -10.87 -22.66 -22.77
CA TYR A 150 -9.64 -22.34 -23.48
C TYR A 150 -8.40 -22.84 -22.72
N GLU A 151 -7.30 -23.05 -23.45
CA GLU A 151 -6.01 -23.40 -22.87
C GLU A 151 -5.31 -22.17 -22.26
N ILE A 152 -5.95 -21.54 -21.30
CA ILE A 152 -5.44 -20.40 -20.52
C ILE A 152 -4.84 -20.86 -19.19
N ASN A 153 -4.17 -19.96 -18.46
CA ASN A 153 -3.54 -20.26 -17.19
C ASN A 153 -4.19 -19.56 -16.01
N GLY A 154 -5.05 -18.58 -16.26
CA GLY A 154 -5.77 -17.87 -15.21
C GLY A 154 -6.72 -16.82 -15.73
N ILE A 155 -7.50 -16.26 -14.81
CA ILE A 155 -8.45 -15.17 -15.04
C ILE A 155 -8.20 -14.12 -13.97
N PHE A 156 -8.09 -12.88 -14.42
CA PHE A 156 -7.99 -11.69 -13.59
C PHE A 156 -9.24 -10.84 -13.79
N TYR A 157 -9.86 -10.42 -12.69
CA TYR A 157 -10.93 -9.45 -12.70
C TYR A 157 -10.41 -8.03 -12.49
N ASP A 158 -10.67 -7.15 -13.44
CA ASP A 158 -10.60 -5.72 -13.18
C ASP A 158 -11.93 -5.23 -12.62
N GLY A 159 -11.91 -4.92 -11.33
CA GLY A 159 -13.12 -4.84 -10.51
C GLY A 159 -13.49 -6.22 -9.94
N PRO A 160 -14.74 -6.43 -9.51
CA PRO A 160 -15.83 -5.45 -9.47
C PRO A 160 -15.60 -4.32 -8.45
N ILE A 161 -16.42 -3.28 -8.56
CA ILE A 161 -16.36 -2.10 -7.69
C ILE A 161 -17.74 -1.51 -7.52
N PHE A 162 -18.12 -1.17 -6.29
CA PHE A 162 -19.19 -0.22 -6.04
C PHE A 162 -18.62 1.19 -6.06
N PHE A 163 -19.22 2.12 -6.80
CA PHE A 163 -18.77 3.50 -6.74
C PHE A 163 -19.25 4.20 -5.47
N SER A 164 -18.56 5.27 -5.07
CA SER A 164 -18.75 5.89 -3.74
C SER A 164 -20.18 6.31 -3.42
N ASN A 165 -21.00 6.63 -4.41
CA ASN A 165 -22.39 7.03 -4.25
C ASN A 165 -23.40 6.01 -4.77
N THR A 166 -23.04 4.72 -4.89
CA THR A 166 -23.87 3.60 -5.36
C THR A 166 -23.81 2.44 -4.35
N CYS A 167 -24.61 1.37 -4.47
CA CYS A 167 -25.62 1.10 -5.48
C CYS A 167 -27.02 1.10 -4.87
N TYR A 168 -27.92 1.84 -5.48
CA TYR A 168 -29.33 1.95 -5.09
C TYR A 168 -30.28 1.31 -6.11
N CYS A 169 -29.80 0.37 -6.93
CA CYS A 169 -30.65 -0.37 -7.85
C CYS A 169 -31.69 -1.21 -7.10
N ASN A 170 -32.79 -1.57 -7.78
CA ASN A 170 -33.89 -2.33 -7.18
C ASN A 170 -33.43 -3.62 -6.48
N THR A 171 -32.44 -4.31 -7.07
CA THR A 171 -31.90 -5.55 -6.49
C THR A 171 -31.17 -5.26 -5.17
N CYS A 172 -30.30 -4.25 -5.11
CA CYS A 172 -29.60 -3.88 -3.87
C CYS A 172 -30.57 -3.41 -2.79
N GLN A 173 -31.57 -2.58 -3.15
CA GLN A 173 -32.60 -2.14 -2.20
C GLN A 173 -33.40 -3.33 -1.62
N LYS A 174 -33.79 -4.28 -2.48
CA LYS A 174 -34.50 -5.49 -2.03
C LYS A 174 -33.61 -6.33 -1.10
N LEU A 175 -32.40 -6.68 -1.51
CA LEU A 175 -31.49 -7.52 -0.71
C LEU A 175 -31.14 -6.88 0.65
N PHE A 176 -30.93 -5.57 0.69
CA PHE A 176 -30.67 -4.87 1.92
C PHE A 176 -31.89 -4.87 2.85
N ARG A 177 -33.08 -4.61 2.30
CA ARG A 177 -34.35 -4.67 3.07
C ARG A 177 -34.63 -6.07 3.59
N ASP A 178 -34.43 -7.10 2.78
CA ASP A 178 -34.61 -8.50 3.18
C ASP A 178 -33.64 -8.86 4.36
N LYS A 179 -32.44 -8.25 4.39
CA LYS A 179 -31.45 -8.46 5.46
C LYS A 179 -31.72 -7.65 6.72
N THR A 180 -32.17 -6.40 6.59
CA THR A 180 -32.23 -5.46 7.72
C THR A 180 -33.63 -5.02 8.14
N GLY A 181 -34.63 -5.26 7.29
CA GLY A 181 -35.98 -4.71 7.44
C GLY A 181 -36.12 -3.26 6.99
N GLU A 182 -35.03 -2.59 6.64
CA GLU A 182 -34.94 -1.14 6.43
C GLU A 182 -34.49 -0.78 5.01
N ASN A 183 -34.69 0.48 4.62
CA ASN A 183 -34.20 0.99 3.35
C ASN A 183 -32.71 1.33 3.43
N LEU A 184 -32.03 1.36 2.27
CA LEU A 184 -30.64 1.78 2.14
C LEU A 184 -30.48 3.24 2.63
N PRO A 185 -29.54 3.52 3.56
CA PRO A 185 -29.20 4.87 3.95
C PRO A 185 -28.40 5.60 2.86
N GLN A 186 -28.24 6.90 3.00
CA GLN A 186 -27.31 7.66 2.16
C GLN A 186 -25.87 7.24 2.45
N LYS A 187 -25.12 6.84 1.43
CA LYS A 187 -23.73 6.40 1.59
C LYS A 187 -22.81 7.54 2.04
N SER A 188 -23.15 8.76 1.73
CA SER A 188 -22.46 9.97 2.18
C SER A 188 -22.73 10.33 3.66
N ASP A 189 -23.85 9.86 4.24
CA ASP A 189 -24.20 10.09 5.64
C ASP A 189 -23.57 9.03 6.56
N ARG A 190 -22.32 9.24 6.91
CA ARG A 190 -21.55 8.33 7.77
C ARG A 190 -22.07 8.28 9.22
N ASN A 191 -22.94 9.21 9.62
CA ASN A 191 -23.55 9.24 10.95
C ASN A 191 -24.87 8.47 11.01
N HIS A 192 -25.40 8.03 9.87
CA HIS A 192 -26.65 7.26 9.85
C HIS A 192 -26.49 5.93 10.59
N PRO A 193 -27.44 5.52 11.47
CA PRO A 193 -27.33 4.29 12.26
C PRO A 193 -27.07 3.02 11.43
N LEU A 194 -27.62 2.96 10.19
CA LEU A 194 -27.47 1.84 9.27
C LEU A 194 -26.29 2.00 8.29
N TRP A 195 -25.46 3.03 8.42
CA TRP A 195 -24.37 3.27 7.48
C TRP A 195 -23.41 2.07 7.43
N LYS A 196 -23.00 1.56 8.60
CA LYS A 196 -22.14 0.37 8.69
C LYS A 196 -22.78 -0.87 8.09
N ASN A 197 -24.08 -1.08 8.30
CA ASN A 197 -24.80 -2.18 7.69
C ASN A 197 -24.77 -2.10 6.16
N PHE A 198 -24.82 -0.88 5.59
CA PHE A 198 -24.74 -0.69 4.15
C PHE A 198 -23.34 -0.99 3.60
N ILE A 199 -22.30 -0.52 4.27
CA ILE A 199 -20.92 -0.80 3.85
C ILE A 199 -20.62 -2.30 3.96
N GLU A 200 -21.01 -2.92 5.05
CA GLU A 200 -20.88 -4.37 5.25
C GLU A 200 -21.66 -5.18 4.20
N PHE A 201 -22.88 -4.77 3.87
CA PHE A 201 -23.67 -5.38 2.79
C PHE A 201 -22.95 -5.34 1.45
N GLN A 202 -22.25 -4.26 1.13
CA GLN A 202 -21.47 -4.16 -0.12
C GLN A 202 -20.24 -5.07 -0.10
N ALA A 203 -19.52 -5.12 1.02
CA ALA A 203 -18.36 -6.00 1.18
C ALA A 203 -18.77 -7.50 1.11
N GLU A 204 -19.90 -7.87 1.75
CA GLU A 204 -20.46 -9.22 1.65
C GLU A 204 -20.94 -9.57 0.23
N SER A 205 -21.53 -8.61 -0.48
CA SER A 205 -21.92 -8.80 -1.88
C SER A 205 -20.72 -9.09 -2.77
N MET A 206 -19.60 -8.38 -2.51
CA MET A 206 -18.31 -8.60 -3.17
C MET A 206 -17.76 -10.00 -2.86
N GLU A 207 -17.69 -10.35 -1.58
CA GLU A 207 -17.22 -11.65 -1.11
C GLU A 207 -17.99 -12.80 -1.76
N LYS A 208 -19.34 -12.73 -1.75
CA LYS A 208 -20.20 -13.74 -2.35
C LYS A 208 -20.02 -13.86 -3.87
N PHE A 209 -19.89 -12.74 -4.58
CA PHE A 209 -19.66 -12.76 -6.02
C PHE A 209 -18.32 -13.43 -6.37
N LEU A 210 -17.28 -13.17 -5.58
CA LEU A 210 -15.95 -13.80 -5.76
C LEU A 210 -15.97 -15.29 -5.40
N GLU A 211 -16.69 -15.68 -4.35
CA GLU A 211 -16.89 -17.07 -3.97
C GLU A 211 -17.53 -17.86 -5.11
N GLU A 212 -18.66 -17.37 -5.65
CA GLU A 212 -19.35 -18.02 -6.76
C GLU A 212 -18.48 -18.08 -8.03
N SER A 213 -17.76 -16.99 -8.34
CA SER A 213 -16.80 -16.96 -9.46
C SER A 213 -15.69 -18.00 -9.30
N ASN A 214 -15.10 -18.07 -8.12
CA ASN A 214 -14.06 -19.04 -7.81
C ASN A 214 -14.57 -20.47 -7.90
N ASN A 215 -15.76 -20.74 -7.37
CA ASN A 215 -16.40 -22.06 -7.42
C ASN A 215 -16.65 -22.52 -8.87
N ILE A 216 -17.09 -21.62 -9.75
CA ILE A 216 -17.26 -21.91 -11.18
C ILE A 216 -15.91 -22.23 -11.82
N ILE A 217 -14.90 -21.40 -11.63
CA ILE A 217 -13.58 -21.59 -12.24
C ILE A 217 -12.94 -22.89 -11.75
N LYS A 218 -12.89 -23.09 -10.43
CA LYS A 218 -12.24 -24.26 -9.82
C LYS A 218 -13.02 -25.56 -10.04
N GLY A 219 -14.34 -25.47 -10.19
CA GLY A 219 -15.18 -26.61 -10.54
C GLY A 219 -14.93 -27.11 -11.96
N ILE A 220 -14.53 -26.26 -12.90
CA ILE A 220 -14.19 -26.64 -14.28
C ILE A 220 -12.70 -26.98 -14.40
N ASN A 221 -11.82 -26.10 -13.87
CA ASN A 221 -10.39 -26.32 -13.93
C ASN A 221 -9.69 -25.75 -12.68
N PRO A 222 -9.35 -26.59 -11.69
CA PRO A 222 -8.72 -26.16 -10.45
C PRO A 222 -7.27 -25.63 -10.60
N GLU A 223 -6.66 -25.80 -11.79
CA GLU A 223 -5.31 -25.31 -12.08
C GLU A 223 -5.27 -23.87 -12.61
N LEU A 224 -6.42 -23.25 -12.90
CA LEU A 224 -6.48 -21.87 -13.30
C LEU A 224 -6.22 -20.95 -12.11
N LEU A 225 -5.35 -19.97 -12.29
CA LEU A 225 -5.20 -18.85 -11.37
C LEU A 225 -6.47 -17.98 -11.40
N PHE A 226 -6.95 -17.55 -10.23
CA PHE A 226 -8.02 -16.55 -10.13
C PHE A 226 -7.67 -15.48 -9.12
N TYR A 227 -7.81 -14.21 -9.51
CA TYR A 227 -7.69 -13.07 -8.62
C TYR A 227 -8.32 -11.82 -9.21
N MET A 228 -8.40 -10.76 -8.40
CA MET A 228 -8.98 -9.48 -8.82
C MET A 228 -8.08 -8.29 -8.46
N ASN A 229 -8.40 -7.13 -9.02
CA ASN A 229 -7.88 -5.84 -8.62
C ASN A 229 -8.48 -5.43 -7.26
N GLY A 230 -7.73 -5.68 -6.20
CA GLY A 230 -8.13 -5.43 -4.81
C GLY A 230 -7.97 -3.96 -4.40
N ASN A 231 -7.66 -3.76 -3.14
CA ASN A 231 -7.49 -2.44 -2.54
C ASN A 231 -6.04 -2.25 -2.06
N SER A 232 -5.48 -1.06 -2.23
CA SER A 232 -4.20 -0.67 -1.64
C SER A 232 -4.42 -0.05 -0.24
N ASN A 233 -3.65 0.94 0.17
CA ASN A 233 -3.83 1.64 1.44
C ASN A 233 -4.96 2.68 1.41
N TRP A 234 -6.18 2.25 1.10
CA TRP A 234 -7.41 3.05 1.10
C TRP A 234 -8.50 2.37 1.91
N PRO A 235 -9.49 3.11 2.43
CA PRO A 235 -10.66 2.50 3.02
C PRO A 235 -11.43 1.66 1.98
N TYR A 236 -12.08 0.59 2.43
CA TYR A 236 -12.90 -0.23 1.53
C TYR A 236 -14.35 0.27 1.40
N TRP A 237 -14.81 1.14 2.32
CA TRP A 237 -16.18 1.61 2.32
C TRP A 237 -16.66 2.24 1.00
N PRO A 238 -15.79 2.96 0.22
CA PRO A 238 -16.26 3.54 -1.05
C PRO A 238 -16.54 2.48 -2.12
N THR A 239 -15.85 1.35 -2.06
CA THR A 239 -15.78 0.39 -3.17
C THR A 239 -16.26 -1.02 -2.85
N GLY A 240 -16.39 -1.38 -1.58
CA GLY A 240 -16.69 -2.74 -1.12
C GLY A 240 -15.52 -3.71 -1.20
N ARG A 241 -14.32 -3.27 -1.58
CA ARG A 241 -13.13 -4.13 -1.79
C ARG A 241 -12.33 -4.30 -0.50
N ASP A 242 -12.79 -5.21 0.35
CA ASP A 242 -12.05 -5.62 1.56
C ASP A 242 -11.09 -6.78 1.21
N ASN A 243 -9.80 -6.53 1.30
CA ASN A 243 -8.76 -7.51 0.97
C ASN A 243 -8.82 -8.78 1.83
N HIS A 244 -9.21 -8.67 3.11
CA HIS A 244 -9.35 -9.83 3.99
C HIS A 244 -10.51 -10.75 3.59
N ARG A 245 -11.51 -10.22 2.88
CA ARG A 245 -12.59 -11.00 2.27
C ARG A 245 -12.19 -11.52 0.90
N ILE A 246 -11.57 -10.67 0.06
CA ILE A 246 -11.11 -11.01 -1.29
C ILE A 246 -10.17 -12.22 -1.26
N ILE A 247 -9.18 -12.22 -0.37
CA ILE A 247 -8.14 -13.26 -0.33
C ILE A 247 -8.67 -14.65 0.05
N LYS A 248 -9.86 -14.76 0.64
CA LYS A 248 -10.49 -16.05 0.93
C LYS A 248 -10.82 -16.80 -0.35
N HIS A 249 -11.21 -16.08 -1.40
CA HIS A 249 -11.75 -16.60 -2.66
C HIS A 249 -10.82 -16.38 -3.86
N THR A 250 -9.60 -15.89 -3.64
CA THR A 250 -8.60 -15.68 -4.69
C THR A 250 -7.30 -16.43 -4.38
N ASP A 251 -6.52 -16.75 -5.42
CA ASP A 251 -5.25 -17.47 -5.29
C ASP A 251 -4.07 -16.57 -4.91
N ILE A 252 -4.15 -15.31 -5.31
CA ILE A 252 -3.18 -14.25 -5.00
C ILE A 252 -3.93 -12.97 -4.65
N LEU A 253 -3.26 -12.03 -3.99
CA LEU A 253 -3.81 -10.71 -3.71
C LEU A 253 -3.12 -9.67 -4.59
N GLY A 254 -3.89 -8.99 -5.44
CA GLY A 254 -3.42 -7.94 -6.33
C GLY A 254 -4.07 -6.60 -6.05
N ALA A 255 -3.36 -5.50 -6.25
CA ALA A 255 -3.93 -4.16 -6.20
C ALA A 255 -3.10 -3.16 -6.99
N GLU A 256 -3.73 -2.03 -7.33
CA GLU A 256 -3.05 -0.85 -7.83
C GLU A 256 -2.28 -0.16 -6.70
N GLY A 257 -1.02 0.11 -6.92
CA GLY A 257 -0.18 0.77 -5.91
C GLY A 257 1.04 1.42 -6.50
N GLY A 258 1.41 1.05 -7.72
CA GLY A 258 2.68 1.37 -8.33
C GLY A 258 2.64 2.38 -9.47
N PHE A 259 1.51 2.99 -9.79
CA PHE A 259 1.50 4.00 -10.85
C PHE A 259 1.40 5.43 -10.33
N ILE A 260 1.87 6.36 -11.14
CA ILE A 260 1.79 7.80 -10.88
C ILE A 260 0.46 8.31 -11.46
N TYR A 261 -0.28 9.06 -10.64
CA TYR A 261 -1.55 9.65 -11.06
C TYR A 261 -1.63 11.13 -10.64
N GLY A 262 -1.95 12.01 -11.61
CA GLY A 262 -2.22 13.41 -11.35
C GLY A 262 -1.03 14.20 -10.83
N ASP A 263 -1.22 14.97 -9.76
CA ASP A 263 -0.17 15.76 -9.12
C ASP A 263 0.87 14.87 -8.44
N LEU A 264 2.12 15.03 -8.82
CA LEU A 264 3.24 14.25 -8.30
C LEU A 264 3.49 14.43 -6.79
N ASN A 265 3.03 15.54 -6.21
CA ASN A 265 3.12 15.77 -4.77
C ASN A 265 2.18 14.85 -3.97
N GLN A 266 1.15 14.30 -4.62
CA GLN A 266 0.17 13.39 -4.01
C GLN A 266 0.50 11.92 -4.23
N THR A 267 1.56 11.61 -4.98
CA THR A 267 2.01 10.24 -5.24
C THR A 267 3.46 10.05 -4.78
N PRO A 268 3.71 9.72 -3.51
CA PRO A 268 5.06 9.51 -3.00
C PRO A 268 5.73 8.34 -3.73
N ILE A 269 7.06 8.42 -3.86
CA ILE A 269 7.85 7.42 -4.60
C ILE A 269 7.74 6.01 -4.00
N PHE A 270 7.57 5.92 -2.70
CA PHE A 270 7.45 4.67 -1.95
C PHE A 270 6.02 4.07 -1.94
N LYS A 271 5.09 4.65 -2.70
CA LYS A 271 3.70 4.14 -2.79
C LYS A 271 3.63 2.65 -3.19
N PRO A 272 4.43 2.13 -4.16
CA PRO A 272 4.41 0.70 -4.49
C PRO A 272 4.82 -0.18 -3.32
N ALA A 273 5.83 0.23 -2.54
CA ALA A 273 6.27 -0.52 -1.38
C ALA A 273 5.27 -0.47 -0.22
N ILE A 274 4.57 0.66 -0.01
CA ILE A 274 3.45 0.72 0.94
C ILE A 274 2.42 -0.35 0.58
N ALA A 275 1.93 -0.33 -0.67
CA ALA A 275 0.94 -1.29 -1.14
C ALA A 275 1.46 -2.73 -1.02
N GLY A 276 2.70 -3.00 -1.48
CA GLY A 276 3.29 -4.33 -1.44
C GLY A 276 3.46 -4.90 -0.03
N LYS A 277 3.93 -4.11 0.92
CA LYS A 277 4.06 -4.51 2.34
C LYS A 277 2.69 -4.77 2.97
N LEU A 278 1.71 -3.89 2.73
CA LEU A 278 0.36 -4.04 3.28
C LEU A 278 -0.33 -5.29 2.70
N LEU A 279 -0.33 -5.46 1.37
CA LEU A 279 -0.89 -6.65 0.76
C LEU A 279 -0.22 -7.93 1.27
N SER A 280 1.10 -7.93 1.46
CA SER A 280 1.82 -9.07 2.02
C SER A 280 1.33 -9.46 3.42
N SER A 281 0.94 -8.48 4.24
CA SER A 281 0.37 -8.73 5.57
C SER A 281 -1.08 -9.23 5.54
N GLN A 282 -1.83 -8.89 4.49
CA GLN A 282 -3.25 -9.25 4.28
C GLN A 282 -3.44 -10.56 3.48
N ALA A 283 -2.40 -11.02 2.79
CA ALA A 283 -2.50 -12.11 1.81
C ALA A 283 -2.55 -13.53 2.39
N ASN A 284 -2.51 -13.72 3.70
CA ASN A 284 -2.52 -15.05 4.35
C ASN A 284 -1.47 -16.01 3.76
N ASN A 285 -0.23 -15.53 3.57
CA ASN A 285 0.89 -16.25 2.95
C ASN A 285 0.72 -16.60 1.46
N LYS A 286 -0.32 -16.11 0.80
CA LYS A 286 -0.45 -16.22 -0.66
C LYS A 286 0.43 -15.16 -1.35
N PRO A 287 0.84 -15.36 -2.62
CA PRO A 287 1.60 -14.35 -3.36
C PRO A 287 0.82 -13.04 -3.53
N THR A 288 1.55 -11.94 -3.66
CA THR A 288 1.00 -10.62 -3.94
C THR A 288 1.49 -10.06 -5.27
N VAL A 289 0.68 -9.22 -5.89
CA VAL A 289 0.98 -8.56 -7.17
C VAL A 289 0.60 -7.09 -7.08
N ILE A 290 1.53 -6.20 -7.42
CA ILE A 290 1.28 -4.76 -7.50
C ILE A 290 1.28 -4.34 -8.96
N PHE A 291 0.26 -3.56 -9.31
CA PHE A 291 0.16 -2.92 -10.61
C PHE A 291 1.07 -1.70 -10.69
N ASP A 292 1.98 -1.74 -11.64
CA ASP A 292 2.86 -0.66 -12.07
C ASP A 292 2.55 -0.26 -13.52
N CYS A 293 2.84 0.97 -13.90
CA CYS A 293 2.56 1.48 -15.24
C CYS A 293 3.74 2.26 -15.80
N ALA A 294 3.97 2.15 -17.10
CA ALA A 294 5.03 2.90 -17.79
C ALA A 294 4.68 4.38 -18.01
N ASP A 295 3.43 4.76 -17.80
CA ASP A 295 2.92 6.09 -18.11
C ASP A 295 2.50 6.85 -16.84
N HIS A 296 2.37 8.17 -16.99
CA HIS A 296 1.86 9.07 -15.94
C HIS A 296 0.35 9.30 -16.15
N LYS A 297 -0.48 8.65 -15.35
CA LYS A 297 -1.95 8.80 -15.43
C LYS A 297 -2.41 10.23 -15.06
N PRO A 298 -3.42 10.79 -15.72
CA PRO A 298 -4.27 10.16 -16.73
C PRO A 298 -3.70 10.21 -18.17
N TRP A 299 -2.47 10.68 -18.36
CA TRP A 299 -1.85 10.79 -19.69
C TRP A 299 -1.23 9.47 -20.14
N SER A 300 -2.07 8.52 -20.55
CA SER A 300 -1.66 7.16 -20.89
C SER A 300 -0.63 7.02 -22.02
N TRP A 301 -0.32 8.11 -22.74
CA TRP A 301 0.66 8.15 -23.83
C TRP A 301 1.92 8.93 -23.44
N TYR A 302 2.10 9.25 -22.19
CA TYR A 302 3.28 9.94 -21.67
C TYR A 302 4.14 9.00 -20.86
N VAL A 303 5.21 8.49 -21.48
CA VAL A 303 6.12 7.52 -20.88
C VAL A 303 6.98 8.15 -19.79
N LEU A 304 7.09 7.46 -18.67
CA LEU A 304 7.96 7.83 -17.55
C LEU A 304 9.45 7.61 -17.91
N PRO A 305 10.38 8.39 -17.33
CA PRO A 305 11.82 8.16 -17.48
C PRO A 305 12.25 6.76 -17.02
N GLU A 306 13.31 6.21 -17.64
CA GLU A 306 13.87 4.88 -17.31
C GLU A 306 14.19 4.74 -15.80
N ALA A 307 14.71 5.80 -15.19
CA ALA A 307 15.02 5.79 -13.75
C ALA A 307 13.76 5.66 -12.89
N GLU A 308 12.69 6.36 -13.24
CA GLU A 308 11.40 6.29 -12.55
C GLU A 308 10.79 4.87 -12.64
N ILE A 309 10.77 4.28 -13.84
CA ILE A 309 10.30 2.91 -14.07
C ILE A 309 11.12 1.90 -13.25
N SER A 310 12.45 2.08 -13.22
CA SER A 310 13.34 1.22 -12.44
C SER A 310 13.05 1.28 -10.94
N LEU A 311 12.73 2.46 -10.42
CA LEU A 311 12.38 2.64 -9.00
C LEU A 311 11.03 2.02 -8.66
N LEU A 312 9.99 2.19 -9.50
CA LEU A 312 8.70 1.52 -9.31
C LEU A 312 8.87 0.01 -9.17
N LEU A 313 9.63 -0.62 -10.08
CA LEU A 313 9.92 -2.06 -10.04
C LEU A 313 10.69 -2.48 -8.78
N CYS A 314 11.66 -1.66 -8.32
CA CYS A 314 12.41 -1.94 -7.11
C CYS A 314 11.51 -1.87 -5.87
N GLU A 315 10.74 -0.79 -5.72
CA GLU A 315 9.80 -0.61 -4.61
C GLU A 315 8.79 -1.76 -4.53
N THR A 316 8.20 -2.14 -5.67
CA THR A 316 7.28 -3.26 -5.76
C THR A 316 7.93 -4.58 -5.35
N CYS A 317 9.06 -4.95 -5.97
CA CYS A 317 9.61 -6.29 -5.80
C CYS A 317 10.41 -6.46 -4.50
N PHE A 318 11.05 -5.41 -3.99
CA PHE A 318 11.82 -5.49 -2.75
C PHE A 318 10.91 -5.49 -1.51
N SER A 319 9.68 -4.96 -1.63
CA SER A 319 8.63 -5.13 -0.61
C SER A 319 8.18 -6.60 -0.44
N GLY A 320 8.49 -7.47 -1.42
CA GLY A 320 8.13 -8.89 -1.44
C GLY A 320 6.98 -9.25 -2.38
N SER A 321 6.50 -8.28 -3.15
CA SER A 321 5.44 -8.48 -4.14
C SER A 321 6.01 -8.82 -5.52
N ASN A 322 5.15 -9.39 -6.36
CA ASN A 322 5.41 -9.52 -7.79
C ASN A 322 4.91 -8.26 -8.51
N TYR A 323 5.39 -8.01 -9.71
CA TYR A 323 4.87 -6.91 -10.51
C TYR A 323 3.87 -7.38 -11.59
N TRP A 324 2.89 -6.56 -11.84
CA TRP A 324 2.08 -6.50 -13.03
C TRP A 324 2.34 -5.16 -13.68
N PHE A 325 2.99 -5.15 -14.85
CA PHE A 325 3.46 -3.93 -15.48
C PHE A 325 2.74 -3.69 -16.80
N ALA A 326 2.05 -2.55 -16.91
CA ALA A 326 1.31 -2.17 -18.11
C ALA A 326 2.11 -1.26 -19.03
N VAL A 327 2.00 -1.53 -20.34
CA VAL A 327 2.70 -0.81 -21.41
C VAL A 327 1.75 -0.61 -22.59
N CYS A 328 1.70 0.59 -23.12
CA CYS A 328 0.97 0.86 -24.37
C CYS A 328 1.68 0.29 -25.60
N PRO A 329 0.94 -0.13 -26.64
CA PRO A 329 1.54 -0.72 -27.85
C PRO A 329 2.62 0.12 -28.52
N ASP A 330 2.42 1.45 -28.58
CA ASP A 330 3.34 2.38 -29.20
C ASP A 330 4.63 2.60 -28.40
N ASP A 331 4.60 2.28 -27.08
CA ASP A 331 5.73 2.50 -26.17
C ASP A 331 6.68 1.32 -26.06
N ILE A 332 6.30 0.12 -26.55
CA ILE A 332 7.09 -1.12 -26.43
C ILE A 332 8.55 -0.97 -26.90
N ASN A 333 8.78 -0.09 -27.86
CA ASN A 333 10.09 0.14 -28.45
C ASN A 333 10.82 1.37 -27.91
N GLN A 334 10.20 2.13 -27.00
CA GLN A 334 10.84 3.27 -26.36
C GLN A 334 12.06 2.84 -25.52
N PRO A 335 13.11 3.68 -25.47
CA PRO A 335 14.33 3.35 -24.73
C PRO A 335 14.09 3.03 -23.24
N GLU A 336 13.11 3.68 -22.64
CA GLU A 336 12.72 3.56 -21.24
C GLU A 336 12.28 2.14 -20.87
N MET A 337 11.70 1.41 -21.83
CA MET A 337 11.27 0.01 -21.63
C MET A 337 12.43 -0.95 -21.33
N LYS A 338 13.68 -0.50 -21.53
CA LYS A 338 14.86 -1.27 -21.12
C LYS A 338 14.90 -1.50 -19.62
N ALA A 339 14.34 -0.62 -18.81
CA ALA A 339 14.23 -0.81 -17.36
C ALA A 339 13.48 -2.10 -17.04
N ILE A 340 12.30 -2.30 -17.64
CA ILE A 340 11.46 -3.49 -17.41
C ILE A 340 12.19 -4.76 -17.85
N SER A 341 12.75 -4.73 -19.06
CA SER A 341 13.47 -5.88 -19.64
C SER A 341 14.69 -6.29 -18.80
N ARG A 342 15.51 -5.31 -18.38
CA ARG A 342 16.70 -5.56 -17.53
C ARG A 342 16.31 -6.13 -16.19
N PHE A 343 15.27 -5.56 -15.56
CA PHE A 343 14.81 -5.99 -14.24
C PHE A 343 14.18 -7.40 -14.30
N GLY A 344 13.32 -7.68 -15.27
CA GLY A 344 12.73 -8.99 -15.48
C GLY A 344 13.78 -10.10 -15.72
N ASN A 345 14.83 -9.79 -16.49
CA ASN A 345 15.96 -10.70 -16.70
C ASN A 345 16.80 -10.88 -15.43
N PHE A 346 16.96 -9.85 -14.61
CA PHE A 346 17.63 -9.94 -13.31
C PHE A 346 16.87 -10.85 -12.34
N ILE A 347 15.53 -10.71 -12.23
CA ILE A 347 14.70 -11.63 -11.44
C ILE A 347 14.84 -13.07 -11.92
N LYS A 348 14.83 -13.29 -13.24
CA LYS A 348 15.03 -14.63 -13.83
C LYS A 348 16.38 -15.23 -13.47
N LYS A 349 17.44 -14.42 -13.38
CA LYS A 349 18.79 -14.86 -13.02
C LYS A 349 18.92 -15.18 -11.53
N TYR A 350 18.24 -14.41 -10.66
CA TYR A 350 18.33 -14.53 -9.21
C TYR A 350 16.94 -14.71 -8.54
N PRO A 351 16.18 -15.76 -8.90
CA PRO A 351 14.80 -15.93 -8.44
C PRO A 351 14.70 -16.08 -6.92
N ASP A 352 15.71 -16.59 -6.24
CA ASP A 352 15.71 -16.79 -4.79
C ASP A 352 15.63 -15.46 -4.00
N ALA A 353 16.09 -14.36 -4.57
CA ALA A 353 15.95 -13.06 -3.97
C ALA A 353 14.52 -12.48 -4.05
N PHE A 354 13.62 -13.08 -4.85
CA PHE A 354 12.29 -12.52 -5.10
C PHE A 354 11.14 -13.47 -4.80
N TYR A 355 11.43 -14.76 -4.63
CA TYR A 355 10.40 -15.78 -4.54
C TYR A 355 10.39 -16.46 -3.18
N LYS A 356 9.23 -16.41 -2.50
CA LYS A 356 9.02 -16.98 -1.16
C LYS A 356 10.08 -16.51 -0.16
N THR A 357 10.39 -15.22 -0.21
CA THR A 357 11.19 -14.57 0.81
C THR A 357 10.29 -14.06 1.93
N GLU A 358 10.79 -14.08 3.16
CA GLU A 358 10.11 -13.57 4.33
C GLU A 358 10.79 -12.29 4.83
N SER A 359 10.01 -11.31 5.31
CA SER A 359 10.59 -10.11 5.93
C SER A 359 11.33 -10.46 7.23
N LEU A 360 12.47 -9.82 7.45
CA LEU A 360 13.24 -9.86 8.70
C LEU A 360 13.10 -8.57 9.52
N SER A 361 12.10 -7.76 9.23
CA SER A 361 11.85 -6.52 9.93
C SER A 361 11.46 -6.75 11.39
N ASN A 362 12.04 -5.99 12.30
CA ASN A 362 11.70 -5.97 13.73
C ASN A 362 10.75 -4.82 14.07
N VAL A 363 10.41 -3.98 13.11
CA VAL A 363 9.51 -2.83 13.22
C VAL A 363 8.29 -3.05 12.33
N ALA A 364 7.11 -2.73 12.84
CA ALA A 364 5.90 -2.63 12.03
C ALA A 364 5.32 -1.22 12.11
N LEU A 365 4.91 -0.70 10.95
CA LEU A 365 4.10 0.50 10.81
C LEU A 365 2.66 0.07 10.57
N VAL A 366 1.73 0.52 11.39
CA VAL A 366 0.32 0.14 11.28
C VAL A 366 -0.39 1.05 10.28
N TRP A 367 -0.94 0.46 9.22
CA TRP A 367 -1.99 1.09 8.43
C TRP A 367 -3.31 0.94 9.20
N PRO A 368 -3.88 2.03 9.74
CA PRO A 368 -5.01 1.92 10.65
C PRO A 368 -6.33 1.76 9.89
N THR A 369 -6.63 0.55 9.45
CA THR A 369 -7.81 0.24 8.62
C THR A 369 -9.11 0.68 9.29
N LYS A 370 -9.30 0.41 10.58
CA LYS A 370 -10.52 0.84 11.30
C LYS A 370 -10.65 2.36 11.36
N SER A 371 -9.54 3.07 11.50
CA SER A 371 -9.53 4.52 11.41
C SER A 371 -9.85 5.00 9.98
N ALA A 372 -9.28 4.37 8.96
CA ALA A 372 -9.60 4.70 7.57
C ALA A 372 -11.10 4.51 7.26
N GLU A 373 -11.73 3.49 7.84
CA GLU A 373 -13.16 3.23 7.67
C GLU A 373 -14.05 4.20 8.47
N SER A 374 -13.70 4.54 9.70
CA SER A 374 -14.63 5.15 10.66
C SER A 374 -14.25 6.56 11.11
N TYR A 375 -12.97 6.94 11.09
CA TYR A 375 -12.52 8.25 11.52
C TYR A 375 -12.78 9.31 10.45
N THR A 376 -13.43 10.41 10.83
CA THR A 376 -13.80 11.51 9.93
C THR A 376 -13.05 12.80 10.22
N GLY A 377 -11.91 12.71 10.87
CA GLY A 377 -11.20 13.83 11.44
C GLY A 377 -11.48 13.97 12.93
N SER A 378 -10.74 14.82 13.61
CA SER A 378 -10.91 15.01 15.05
C SER A 378 -12.27 15.59 15.40
N SER A 379 -12.97 14.94 16.34
CA SER A 379 -14.19 15.46 16.98
C SER A 379 -13.92 16.08 18.36
N VAL A 380 -12.65 16.10 18.78
CA VAL A 380 -12.22 16.72 20.04
C VAL A 380 -12.48 18.22 19.98
N PRO A 381 -13.04 18.84 21.04
CA PRO A 381 -13.21 20.29 21.12
C PRO A 381 -11.89 21.03 20.88
N ARG A 382 -11.99 22.11 20.13
CA ARG A 382 -10.85 22.95 19.79
C ARG A 382 -10.74 24.12 20.74
N THR A 383 -9.54 24.39 21.19
CA THR A 383 -9.19 25.60 21.91
C THR A 383 -8.02 26.30 21.24
N ASP A 384 -7.93 27.63 21.45
CA ASP A 384 -6.77 28.40 20.99
C ASP A 384 -6.55 28.44 19.46
N PHE A 385 -7.63 28.37 18.67
CA PHE A 385 -7.56 28.52 17.21
C PHE A 385 -7.62 30.00 16.82
N THR A 386 -6.57 30.48 16.20
CA THR A 386 -6.52 31.87 15.66
C THR A 386 -7.01 31.95 14.22
N SER A 387 -6.95 30.84 13.46
CA SER A 387 -7.49 30.74 12.10
C SER A 387 -8.03 29.34 11.83
N ILE A 388 -9.20 29.27 11.20
CA ILE A 388 -9.75 28.04 10.64
C ILE A 388 -9.49 28.11 9.14
N ILE A 389 -8.69 27.19 8.62
CA ILE A 389 -8.56 27.03 7.16
C ILE A 389 -9.72 26.13 6.72
N GLU A 390 -10.59 26.67 5.88
CA GLU A 390 -11.72 25.93 5.32
C GLU A 390 -11.21 24.71 4.54
N GLY A 391 -11.77 23.53 4.84
CA GLY A 391 -11.37 22.27 4.21
C GLY A 391 -10.10 21.61 4.78
N GLU A 392 -9.50 22.13 5.86
CA GLU A 392 -8.39 21.48 6.52
C GLU A 392 -8.85 20.29 7.37
N GLU A 393 -8.32 19.13 7.10
CA GLU A 393 -8.59 17.89 7.85
C GLU A 393 -7.64 17.76 9.04
N ILE A 394 -8.19 17.96 10.26
CA ILE A 394 -7.45 17.73 11.50
C ILE A 394 -7.30 16.23 11.70
N GLY A 395 -6.08 15.78 11.98
CA GLY A 395 -5.78 14.36 12.14
C GLY A 395 -5.73 13.59 10.82
N ASN A 396 -5.36 14.26 9.70
CA ASN A 396 -5.23 13.64 8.39
C ASN A 396 -4.41 12.34 8.45
N LEU A 397 -5.12 11.21 8.32
CA LEU A 397 -4.60 9.87 8.53
C LEU A 397 -3.52 9.49 7.51
N HIS A 398 -3.75 9.83 6.24
CA HIS A 398 -2.79 9.51 5.17
C HIS A 398 -1.48 10.28 5.36
N MET A 399 -1.54 11.57 5.62
CA MET A 399 -0.34 12.36 5.85
C MET A 399 0.42 11.92 7.10
N GLU A 400 -0.29 11.52 8.15
CA GLU A 400 0.34 11.02 9.37
C GLU A 400 1.07 9.69 9.09
N PHE A 401 0.43 8.77 8.39
CA PHE A 401 1.03 7.49 7.99
C PHE A 401 2.21 7.69 7.03
N ASP A 402 2.04 8.47 5.98
CA ASP A 402 3.07 8.72 4.97
C ASP A 402 4.32 9.37 5.56
N GLY A 403 4.14 10.29 6.52
CA GLY A 403 5.26 10.91 7.21
C GLY A 403 6.07 9.93 8.06
N PHE A 404 5.42 9.03 8.79
CA PHE A 404 6.12 7.96 9.50
C PHE A 404 6.79 6.98 8.53
N TYR A 405 6.13 6.64 7.42
CA TYR A 405 6.72 5.78 6.38
C TYR A 405 8.00 6.41 5.82
N GLU A 406 7.92 7.68 5.38
CA GLU A 406 9.08 8.43 4.88
C GLU A 406 10.20 8.49 5.92
N ALA A 407 9.86 8.75 7.19
CA ALA A 407 10.85 8.85 8.24
C ALA A 407 11.58 7.52 8.48
N LEU A 408 10.84 6.41 8.61
CA LEU A 408 11.44 5.09 8.81
C LEU A 408 12.35 4.69 7.64
N SER A 409 11.90 4.93 6.39
CA SER A 409 12.72 4.70 5.20
C SER A 409 14.02 5.52 5.22
N ARG A 410 13.94 6.84 5.49
CA ARG A 410 15.10 7.74 5.49
C ARG A 410 16.08 7.53 6.63
N ILE A 411 15.65 6.96 7.74
CA ILE A 411 16.54 6.61 8.86
C ILE A 411 17.02 5.15 8.78
N TYR A 412 16.83 4.50 7.61
CA TYR A 412 17.35 3.17 7.28
C TYR A 412 16.80 2.05 8.17
N ILE A 413 15.53 2.12 8.53
CA ILE A 413 14.86 1.07 9.30
C ILE A 413 14.13 0.13 8.35
N PRO A 414 14.49 -1.16 8.26
CA PRO A 414 13.61 -2.15 7.64
C PRO A 414 12.34 -2.30 8.48
N PHE A 415 11.17 -2.16 7.85
CA PHE A 415 9.89 -2.29 8.53
C PHE A 415 8.83 -2.91 7.62
N ASP A 416 7.85 -3.56 8.24
CA ASP A 416 6.65 -4.06 7.59
C ASP A 416 5.52 -3.04 7.73
N VAL A 417 4.54 -3.11 6.83
CA VAL A 417 3.23 -2.45 6.99
C VAL A 417 2.21 -3.53 7.31
N ILE A 418 1.48 -3.34 8.40
CA ILE A 418 0.45 -4.27 8.89
C ILE A 418 -0.85 -3.53 9.19
N ASP A 419 -1.95 -4.24 9.37
CA ASP A 419 -3.19 -3.67 9.89
C ASP A 419 -3.63 -4.37 11.20
N GLU A 420 -4.76 -3.97 11.77
CA GLU A 420 -5.25 -4.49 13.06
C GLU A 420 -5.55 -6.00 13.04
N ASN A 421 -5.80 -6.59 11.84
CA ASN A 421 -6.02 -8.03 11.73
C ASN A 421 -4.73 -8.85 11.97
N ASN A 422 -3.57 -8.19 11.93
CA ASN A 422 -2.28 -8.81 12.23
C ASN A 422 -1.90 -8.74 13.73
N PHE A 423 -2.72 -8.14 14.59
CA PHE A 423 -2.37 -7.94 16.01
C PHE A 423 -2.30 -9.24 16.83
N ASP A 424 -2.74 -10.35 16.30
CA ASP A 424 -2.51 -11.67 16.92
C ASP A 424 -1.05 -12.16 16.78
N PHE A 425 -0.25 -11.52 15.91
CA PHE A 425 1.13 -11.89 15.58
C PHE A 425 2.15 -10.79 15.90
N LEU A 426 1.84 -9.87 16.84
CA LEU A 426 2.73 -8.76 17.20
C LEU A 426 4.05 -9.22 17.82
N ASP A 427 4.11 -10.40 18.41
CA ASP A 427 5.28 -11.00 19.06
C ASP A 427 6.49 -11.15 18.11
N ARG A 428 6.26 -11.17 16.77
CA ARG A 428 7.34 -11.16 15.78
C ARG A 428 8.09 -9.83 15.72
N TYR A 429 7.51 -8.74 16.23
CA TYR A 429 8.10 -7.40 16.21
C TYR A 429 8.66 -7.00 17.56
N LYS A 430 9.56 -6.02 17.55
CA LYS A 430 10.11 -5.39 18.76
C LYS A 430 9.50 -4.01 19.01
N LEU A 431 9.08 -3.35 17.92
CA LEU A 431 8.48 -2.02 17.94
C LEU A 431 7.33 -1.96 16.94
N ILE A 432 6.18 -1.45 17.37
CA ILE A 432 5.10 -1.07 16.48
C ILE A 432 4.86 0.44 16.53
N VAL A 433 4.63 1.04 15.39
CA VAL A 433 4.35 2.47 15.22
C VAL A 433 2.87 2.59 14.84
N LEU A 434 2.14 3.39 15.60
CA LEU A 434 0.70 3.62 15.51
C LEU A 434 0.43 5.07 15.09
N PRO A 435 0.51 5.41 13.78
CA PRO A 435 0.33 6.78 13.28
C PRO A 435 -1.14 7.16 13.36
N ASN A 436 -1.51 8.02 14.29
CA ASN A 436 -2.89 8.43 14.54
C ASN A 436 -3.89 7.25 14.40
N THR A 437 -3.56 6.09 14.96
CA THR A 437 -4.43 4.91 14.95
C THR A 437 -5.62 5.17 15.87
N ALA A 438 -6.45 6.15 15.47
CA ALA A 438 -7.47 6.76 16.30
C ALA A 438 -8.55 5.76 16.74
N CYS A 439 -9.02 4.94 15.79
CA CYS A 439 -10.08 3.95 16.04
C CYS A 439 -9.49 2.57 16.31
N LEU A 440 -9.65 2.08 17.54
CA LEU A 440 -9.29 0.72 17.93
C LEU A 440 -10.44 0.08 18.72
N SER A 441 -10.71 -1.20 18.51
CA SER A 441 -11.61 -1.95 19.40
C SER A 441 -10.96 -2.20 20.76
N LEU A 442 -11.78 -2.52 21.76
CA LEU A 442 -11.24 -2.93 23.06
C LEU A 442 -10.33 -4.17 22.93
N ASN A 443 -10.68 -5.10 22.05
CA ASN A 443 -9.86 -6.29 21.79
C ASN A 443 -8.50 -5.92 21.17
N ASP A 444 -8.44 -4.94 20.26
CA ASP A 444 -7.17 -4.45 19.71
C ASP A 444 -6.31 -3.80 20.77
N CYS A 445 -6.93 -2.99 21.64
CA CYS A 445 -6.24 -2.38 22.77
C CYS A 445 -5.64 -3.46 23.71
N GLU A 446 -6.40 -4.51 24.04
CA GLU A 446 -5.91 -5.60 24.88
C GLU A 446 -4.76 -6.40 24.23
N LYS A 447 -4.79 -6.62 22.92
CA LYS A 447 -3.67 -7.24 22.20
C LYS A 447 -2.41 -6.38 22.27
N ILE A 448 -2.53 -5.07 22.09
CA ILE A 448 -1.41 -4.11 22.21
C ILE A 448 -0.91 -4.09 23.68
N LYS A 449 -1.80 -4.02 24.68
CA LYS A 449 -1.43 -4.07 26.10
C LYS A 449 -0.61 -5.32 26.43
N LYS A 450 -1.09 -6.48 25.99
CA LYS A 450 -0.38 -7.76 26.19
C LYS A 450 1.00 -7.75 25.52
N PHE A 451 1.09 -7.23 24.29
CA PHE A 451 2.36 -7.11 23.58
C PHE A 451 3.37 -6.26 24.35
N VAL A 452 2.96 -5.06 24.81
CA VAL A 452 3.86 -4.16 25.54
C VAL A 452 4.20 -4.75 26.92
N PHE A 453 3.23 -5.31 27.64
CA PHE A 453 3.47 -5.93 28.94
C PHE A 453 4.51 -7.06 28.85
N SER A 454 4.53 -7.80 27.74
CA SER A 454 5.45 -8.92 27.49
C SER A 454 6.85 -8.48 27.04
N GLY A 455 7.08 -7.19 26.71
CA GLY A 455 8.38 -6.63 26.34
C GLY A 455 8.46 -6.07 24.92
N GLY A 456 7.34 -6.02 24.20
CA GLY A 456 7.23 -5.24 22.97
C GLY A 456 7.20 -3.74 23.26
N ASN A 457 7.41 -2.92 22.25
CA ASN A 457 7.43 -1.46 22.39
C ASN A 457 6.47 -0.81 21.41
N ILE A 458 5.92 0.36 21.76
CA ILE A 458 5.06 1.13 20.87
C ILE A 458 5.48 2.60 20.75
N VAL A 459 5.16 3.18 19.58
CA VAL A 459 5.08 4.63 19.36
C VAL A 459 3.66 4.93 18.93
N GLY A 460 2.93 5.75 19.67
CA GLY A 460 1.61 6.23 19.27
C GLY A 460 1.63 7.74 19.07
N SER A 461 0.88 8.26 18.10
CA SER A 461 0.79 9.70 17.87
C SER A 461 -0.66 10.20 17.93
N PHE A 462 -0.82 11.46 18.27
CA PHE A 462 -2.05 12.23 18.26
C PHE A 462 -3.23 11.53 18.98
N GLU A 463 -4.32 11.20 18.27
CA GLU A 463 -5.54 10.62 18.83
C GLU A 463 -5.52 9.08 18.91
N THR A 464 -4.35 8.43 18.78
CA THR A 464 -4.23 6.97 18.82
C THR A 464 -5.04 6.36 19.98
N SER A 465 -6.02 5.49 19.66
CA SER A 465 -6.95 4.80 20.58
C SER A 465 -8.00 5.67 21.27
N LEU A 466 -8.19 6.93 20.87
CA LEU A 466 -9.19 7.80 21.49
C LEU A 466 -10.62 7.48 21.03
N TYR A 467 -10.80 6.74 19.95
CA TYR A 467 -12.10 6.35 19.41
C TYR A 467 -12.29 4.84 19.46
N ASP A 468 -13.55 4.41 19.58
CA ASP A 468 -13.89 3.01 19.35
C ASP A 468 -13.82 2.64 17.86
N GLU A 469 -14.01 1.37 17.54
CA GLU A 469 -13.98 0.88 16.15
C GLU A 469 -15.11 1.45 15.27
N ALA A 470 -16.09 2.11 15.88
CA ALA A 470 -17.18 2.78 15.23
C ALA A 470 -16.90 4.25 14.93
N GLY A 471 -15.76 4.78 15.38
CA GLY A 471 -15.43 6.19 15.27
C GLY A 471 -16.11 7.07 16.34
N LYS A 472 -16.66 6.48 17.41
CA LYS A 472 -17.19 7.23 18.54
C LYS A 472 -16.07 7.54 19.54
N ILE A 473 -15.97 8.83 19.93
CA ILE A 473 -14.96 9.29 20.88
C ILE A 473 -15.19 8.65 22.26
N ARG A 474 -14.12 8.24 22.92
CA ARG A 474 -14.09 7.77 24.30
C ARG A 474 -13.86 8.90 25.29
N GLU A 475 -14.11 8.64 26.57
CA GLU A 475 -13.77 9.56 27.66
C GLU A 475 -12.25 9.67 27.86
N ASP A 476 -11.50 8.58 27.60
CA ASP A 476 -10.05 8.52 27.66
C ASP A 476 -9.52 7.59 26.55
N PHE A 477 -8.21 7.62 26.32
CA PHE A 477 -7.56 6.72 25.37
C PHE A 477 -7.73 5.25 25.78
N GLY A 478 -8.04 4.38 24.84
CA GLY A 478 -8.09 2.93 25.09
C GLY A 478 -6.75 2.34 25.55
N LEU A 479 -5.64 3.05 25.28
CA LEU A 479 -4.28 2.72 25.69
C LEU A 479 -3.69 3.70 26.72
N SER A 480 -4.53 4.43 27.46
CA SER A 480 -4.08 5.44 28.43
C SER A 480 -3.08 4.90 29.47
N ASP A 481 -3.33 3.70 29.98
CA ASP A 481 -2.47 3.00 30.94
C ASP A 481 -1.10 2.61 30.34
N VAL A 482 -1.10 2.14 29.08
CA VAL A 482 0.14 1.80 28.36
C VAL A 482 0.94 3.06 28.04
N MET A 483 0.27 4.12 27.59
CA MET A 483 0.92 5.38 27.24
C MET A 483 1.28 6.23 28.46
N GLY A 484 0.74 5.91 29.63
CA GLY A 484 1.00 6.60 30.88
C GLY A 484 0.46 8.02 30.91
N ILE A 485 -0.69 8.25 30.27
CA ILE A 485 -1.34 9.54 30.10
C ILE A 485 -2.84 9.43 30.36
N GLN A 486 -3.46 10.58 30.50
CA GLN A 486 -4.92 10.76 30.54
C GLN A 486 -5.30 11.88 29.58
N PHE A 487 -6.40 11.72 28.86
CA PHE A 487 -6.96 12.75 27.98
C PHE A 487 -7.45 13.97 28.79
N ASN A 488 -7.13 15.17 28.33
CA ASN A 488 -7.47 16.41 29.02
C ASN A 488 -8.52 17.28 28.27
N GLY A 489 -9.25 16.66 27.32
CA GLY A 489 -10.50 17.21 26.81
C GLY A 489 -10.39 18.16 25.61
N ASN A 490 -9.20 18.54 25.11
CA ASN A 490 -9.10 19.47 24.01
C ASN A 490 -7.88 19.23 23.11
N ILE A 491 -7.95 19.75 21.87
CA ILE A 491 -6.81 19.94 20.97
C ILE A 491 -6.56 21.45 20.79
N PHE A 492 -5.33 21.75 20.38
CA PHE A 492 -4.88 23.11 20.11
C PHE A 492 -4.05 23.13 18.81
N GLY A 493 -3.96 24.29 18.17
CA GLY A 493 -3.37 24.52 16.84
C GLY A 493 -4.42 25.26 15.96
N LYS A 494 -4.24 25.56 14.68
CA LYS A 494 -3.03 25.22 13.91
C LYS A 494 -1.82 25.97 14.44
N MET A 495 -0.68 25.31 14.55
CA MET A 495 0.56 25.94 15.03
C MET A 495 1.42 26.38 13.84
N GLU A 496 1.70 27.70 13.74
CA GLU A 496 2.45 28.28 12.64
C GLU A 496 3.86 28.77 13.04
N TYR A 497 3.95 29.35 14.24
CA TYR A 497 5.20 29.93 14.77
C TYR A 497 5.59 29.27 16.08
N ASP A 498 4.95 28.19 16.43
CA ASP A 498 5.00 27.58 17.75
C ASP A 498 6.12 26.56 17.84
N TYR A 499 6.55 26.32 19.07
CA TYR A 499 7.72 25.51 19.37
C TYR A 499 7.41 24.46 20.41
N VAL A 500 8.30 23.46 20.43
CA VAL A 500 8.44 22.50 21.53
C VAL A 500 9.83 22.62 22.14
N SER A 501 9.95 22.23 23.40
CA SER A 501 11.20 22.31 24.15
C SER A 501 11.47 20.97 24.87
N PRO A 502 12.65 20.37 24.66
CA PRO A 502 13.12 19.27 25.50
C PRO A 502 13.19 19.69 26.97
N VAL A 503 12.88 18.76 27.87
CA VAL A 503 13.02 18.99 29.32
C VAL A 503 14.48 19.29 29.66
N LYS A 504 14.72 20.39 30.37
CA LYS A 504 16.08 20.80 30.75
C LYS A 504 16.76 19.75 31.62
N ASN A 505 18.03 19.50 31.35
CA ASN A 505 18.91 18.58 32.14
C ASN A 505 18.49 17.08 32.11
N ILE A 506 17.54 16.67 31.28
CA ILE A 506 17.27 15.25 31.07
C ILE A 506 18.36 14.64 30.19
N LYS A 507 19.00 13.57 30.67
CA LYS A 507 19.85 12.69 29.84
C LYS A 507 18.97 11.60 29.20
N SER A 508 18.10 12.02 28.27
CA SER A 508 17.27 11.08 27.54
C SER A 508 18.05 10.44 26.39
N ARG A 509 17.96 9.11 26.31
CA ARG A 509 18.49 8.36 25.16
C ARG A 509 17.73 8.64 23.85
N TYR A 510 16.47 9.02 23.96
CA TYR A 510 15.60 9.32 22.82
C TYR A 510 15.84 10.71 22.24
N LEU A 511 16.46 11.61 23.03
CA LEU A 511 16.83 12.96 22.62
C LEU A 511 18.34 13.10 22.34
N LYS A 512 19.05 11.98 22.21
CA LYS A 512 20.46 11.97 21.84
C LYS A 512 20.62 12.76 20.52
N ASP A 513 21.65 13.59 20.45
CA ASP A 513 22.01 14.46 19.33
C ASP A 513 21.02 15.61 19.04
N ILE A 514 19.94 15.78 19.80
CA ILE A 514 19.11 16.98 19.78
C ILE A 514 19.82 18.08 20.60
N LYS A 515 20.41 19.05 19.88
CA LYS A 515 21.17 20.17 20.50
C LYS A 515 20.30 21.42 20.66
N LYS A 516 19.18 21.51 19.97
CA LYS A 516 18.32 22.69 20.02
C LYS A 516 17.45 22.66 21.28
N ILE A 517 17.36 23.82 21.92
CA ILE A 517 16.46 24.04 23.08
C ILE A 517 15.02 24.26 22.65
N LEU A 518 14.83 24.69 21.41
CA LEU A 518 13.53 24.89 20.75
C LEU A 518 13.59 24.37 19.33
N PHE A 519 12.53 23.68 18.91
CA PHE A 519 12.30 23.33 17.50
C PHE A 519 10.80 23.37 17.19
N PRO A 520 10.39 23.46 15.91
CA PRO A 520 9.00 23.64 15.54
C PRO A 520 8.06 22.62 16.15
N ALA A 521 6.90 23.03 16.59
CA ALA A 521 5.83 22.17 17.09
C ALA A 521 5.14 21.41 15.95
N PRO A 522 4.46 20.26 16.22
CA PRO A 522 3.50 19.67 15.27
C PRO A 522 2.38 20.66 14.94
N ASP A 523 1.76 20.51 13.76
CA ASP A 523 0.64 21.35 13.32
C ASP A 523 -0.50 21.44 14.34
N TYR A 524 -0.83 20.29 14.95
CA TYR A 524 -1.84 20.16 16.00
C TYR A 524 -1.28 19.38 17.17
N GLY A 525 -1.65 19.80 18.37
CA GLY A 525 -1.38 19.13 19.62
C GLY A 525 -2.68 18.70 20.28
N ILE A 526 -2.64 17.62 21.06
CA ILE A 526 -3.72 17.17 21.92
C ILE A 526 -3.30 17.29 23.38
N SER A 527 -4.19 17.88 24.22
CA SER A 527 -3.90 18.08 25.63
C SER A 527 -4.02 16.78 26.38
N VAL A 528 -2.95 16.43 27.10
CA VAL A 528 -2.89 15.25 27.96
C VAL A 528 -2.24 15.58 29.29
N LYS A 529 -2.58 14.79 30.33
CA LYS A 529 -1.88 14.77 31.63
C LYS A 529 -1.09 13.47 31.75
N THR A 530 0.12 13.54 32.24
CA THR A 530 0.87 12.34 32.58
C THR A 530 0.31 11.68 33.85
N THR A 531 0.24 10.36 33.83
CA THR A 531 -0.13 9.52 34.99
C THR A 531 1.11 8.77 35.50
N THR A 532 1.52 7.73 34.80
CA THR A 532 2.74 6.97 35.06
C THR A 532 3.88 7.32 34.11
N GLY A 533 3.58 8.05 33.03
CA GLY A 533 4.56 8.45 32.03
C GLY A 533 5.41 9.64 32.45
N ASN A 534 6.61 9.73 31.88
CA ASN A 534 7.55 10.83 32.06
C ASN A 534 7.59 11.69 30.82
N THR A 535 7.42 13.00 30.97
CA THR A 535 7.52 13.94 29.85
C THR A 535 8.97 14.18 29.49
N GLU A 536 9.29 14.03 28.21
CA GLU A 536 10.63 14.31 27.62
C GLU A 536 10.67 15.63 26.86
N ILE A 537 9.54 16.02 26.24
CA ILE A 537 9.38 17.26 25.48
C ILE A 537 8.05 17.90 25.86
N PHE A 538 8.04 19.20 26.08
CA PHE A 538 6.84 20.00 26.28
C PHE A 538 6.52 20.89 25.07
N PHE A 539 5.27 21.18 24.85
CA PHE A 539 4.88 22.33 24.04
C PHE A 539 5.29 23.62 24.74
N CYS A 540 5.56 24.66 23.95
CA CYS A 540 5.69 26.02 24.46
C CYS A 540 4.34 26.75 24.42
N LYS A 541 4.22 27.83 25.18
CA LYS A 541 3.05 28.73 25.10
C LYS A 541 2.98 29.30 23.68
N ARG A 542 1.75 29.50 23.19
CA ARG A 542 1.50 30.02 21.85
C ARG A 542 2.17 31.37 21.64
N MET A 543 2.78 31.50 20.50
CA MET A 543 3.35 32.75 19.99
C MET A 543 2.23 33.63 19.43
N LYS A 544 2.30 34.94 19.68
CA LYS A 544 1.36 35.93 19.08
C LYS A 544 1.69 36.21 17.62
N GLY A 545 2.91 35.95 17.22
CA GLY A 545 3.38 36.13 15.86
C GLY A 545 4.87 35.83 15.69
N ARG A 546 5.34 35.90 14.45
CA ARG A 546 6.70 35.55 14.04
C ARG A 546 7.83 36.23 14.83
N TYR A 547 7.58 37.43 15.29
CA TYR A 547 8.59 38.28 15.91
C TYR A 547 8.41 38.46 17.43
N ASP A 548 7.61 37.59 18.04
CA ASP A 548 7.55 37.50 19.50
C ASP A 548 8.90 37.04 20.06
N GLY A 549 9.10 37.31 21.34
CA GLY A 549 10.29 36.80 22.06
C GLY A 549 10.31 35.28 22.16
N ILE A 550 11.33 34.73 22.81
CA ILE A 550 11.45 33.29 23.06
C ILE A 550 10.25 32.82 23.89
N PRO A 551 9.47 31.82 23.42
CA PRO A 551 8.28 31.38 24.15
C PRO A 551 8.63 30.67 25.45
N GLU A 552 7.78 30.85 26.46
CA GLU A 552 7.85 30.06 27.67
C GLU A 552 7.41 28.61 27.42
N VAL A 553 8.03 27.66 28.12
CA VAL A 553 7.60 26.25 28.10
C VAL A 553 6.27 26.12 28.84
N SER A 554 5.29 25.46 28.25
CA SER A 554 4.01 25.15 28.88
C SER A 554 4.13 23.88 29.76
N ASN A 555 3.01 23.48 30.35
CA ASN A 555 2.89 22.21 31.08
C ASN A 555 2.28 21.10 30.19
N ASP A 556 2.02 21.36 28.93
CA ASP A 556 1.43 20.38 28.00
C ASP A 556 2.52 19.46 27.44
N PRO A 557 2.48 18.15 27.74
CA PRO A 557 3.44 17.21 27.20
C PRO A 557 3.30 17.07 25.68
N MET A 558 4.44 17.08 24.96
CA MET A 558 4.47 16.71 23.54
C MET A 558 4.98 15.28 23.34
N MET A 559 5.97 14.86 24.14
CA MET A 559 6.51 13.51 24.11
C MET A 559 6.53 12.94 25.51
N VAL A 560 5.87 11.79 25.69
CA VAL A 560 5.81 11.06 26.95
C VAL A 560 6.38 9.66 26.76
N VAL A 561 7.22 9.24 27.71
CA VAL A 561 7.81 7.90 27.76
C VAL A 561 7.24 7.17 28.97
N ASN A 562 6.66 6.01 28.76
CA ASN A 562 6.13 5.18 29.84
C ASN A 562 6.69 3.76 29.82
N LYS A 563 6.85 3.18 30.99
CA LYS A 563 7.14 1.76 31.17
C LYS A 563 5.84 1.01 31.51
N TYR A 564 5.53 -0.02 30.73
CA TYR A 564 4.37 -0.86 30.98
C TYR A 564 4.79 -2.34 30.92
N GLY A 565 4.75 -3.02 32.07
CA GLY A 565 5.33 -4.35 32.20
C GLY A 565 6.83 -4.35 31.83
N LYS A 566 7.22 -5.16 30.85
CA LYS A 566 8.61 -5.26 30.35
C LYS A 566 8.90 -4.30 29.18
N GLY A 567 7.86 -3.74 28.56
CA GLY A 567 7.97 -2.88 27.38
C GLY A 567 8.03 -1.39 27.68
N THR A 568 8.13 -0.63 26.62
CA THR A 568 8.17 0.84 26.63
C THR A 568 7.16 1.37 25.65
N SER A 569 6.38 2.36 26.07
CA SER A 569 5.53 3.17 25.21
C SER A 569 6.14 4.56 25.03
N ILE A 570 6.09 5.07 23.84
CA ILE A 570 6.37 6.48 23.52
C ILE A 570 5.10 7.07 22.91
N TYR A 571 4.59 8.09 23.56
CA TYR A 571 3.43 8.83 23.05
C TYR A 571 3.83 10.23 22.61
N LEU A 572 3.39 10.60 21.40
CA LEU A 572 3.64 11.88 20.74
C LEU A 572 2.30 12.63 20.66
N ALA A 573 2.11 13.61 21.52
CA ALA A 573 0.84 14.31 21.70
C ALA A 573 0.55 15.34 20.59
N GLY A 574 0.78 14.97 19.34
CA GLY A 574 0.51 15.82 18.18
C GLY A 574 0.63 15.09 16.85
N SER A 575 0.30 15.78 15.76
CA SER A 575 0.36 15.28 14.38
C SER A 575 1.82 15.19 13.89
N PHE A 576 2.57 14.26 14.46
CA PHE A 576 4.01 14.10 14.28
C PHE A 576 4.38 13.70 12.85
N GLY A 577 3.71 12.68 12.30
CA GLY A 577 3.92 12.21 10.95
C GLY A 577 3.54 13.26 9.90
N LYS A 578 2.39 13.91 10.06
CA LYS A 578 1.96 15.02 9.19
C LYS A 578 3.01 16.14 9.15
N THR A 579 3.62 16.45 10.30
CA THR A 579 4.68 17.46 10.38
C THR A 579 5.94 17.02 9.62
N ILE A 580 6.29 15.74 9.68
CA ILE A 580 7.38 15.19 8.84
C ILE A 580 7.03 15.30 7.36
N ALA A 581 5.86 14.88 6.95
CA ALA A 581 5.43 14.92 5.55
C ALA A 581 5.50 16.34 4.97
N ASN A 582 5.08 17.34 5.75
CA ASN A 582 5.05 18.73 5.31
C ASN A 582 6.40 19.44 5.35
N PHE A 583 7.19 19.25 6.41
CA PHE A 583 8.30 20.14 6.71
C PHE A 583 9.65 19.43 6.82
N ARG A 584 9.69 18.13 7.08
CA ARG A 584 10.93 17.33 7.18
C ARG A 584 11.97 17.90 8.15
N PHE A 585 11.54 18.42 9.31
CA PHE A 585 12.44 18.91 10.35
C PHE A 585 13.37 17.80 10.85
N ILE A 586 14.66 18.06 10.91
CA ILE A 586 15.69 17.06 11.24
C ILE A 586 15.50 16.46 12.63
N GLU A 587 15.01 17.25 13.59
CA GLU A 587 14.77 16.83 14.95
C GLU A 587 13.78 15.66 15.03
N TYR A 588 12.74 15.67 14.20
CA TYR A 588 11.72 14.62 14.13
C TYR A 588 12.32 13.28 13.65
N PHE A 589 13.14 13.32 12.61
CA PHE A 589 13.87 12.13 12.15
C PHE A 589 14.87 11.63 13.21
N THR A 590 15.58 12.54 13.88
CA THR A 590 16.54 12.20 14.94
C THR A 590 15.85 11.52 16.12
N ILE A 591 14.70 12.05 16.58
CA ILE A 591 13.88 11.45 17.64
C ILE A 591 13.45 10.04 17.24
N LEU A 592 12.86 9.87 16.06
CA LEU A 592 12.38 8.56 15.61
C LEU A 592 13.55 7.57 15.44
N LYS A 593 14.68 8.03 14.90
CA LYS A 593 15.88 7.22 14.82
C LYS A 593 16.36 6.72 16.17
N ASN A 594 16.46 7.61 17.15
CA ASN A 594 16.86 7.24 18.51
C ASN A 594 15.89 6.25 19.14
N ILE A 595 14.58 6.42 18.93
CA ILE A 595 13.54 5.47 19.38
C ILE A 595 13.80 4.09 18.77
N CYS A 596 13.97 4.02 17.44
CA CYS A 596 14.22 2.77 16.74
C CYS A 596 15.55 2.11 17.17
N ASP A 597 16.63 2.88 17.30
CA ASP A 597 17.94 2.38 17.73
C ASP A 597 17.89 1.68 19.11
N TRP A 598 17.06 2.18 20.02
CA TRP A 598 16.93 1.65 21.36
C TRP A 598 15.87 0.57 21.52
N LEU A 599 14.80 0.61 20.74
CA LEU A 599 13.62 -0.22 20.99
C LEU A 599 13.41 -1.33 19.93
N SER A 600 14.09 -1.28 18.77
CA SER A 600 13.82 -2.23 17.68
C SER A 600 14.86 -3.32 17.45
N SER A 601 16.01 -3.28 18.12
CA SER A 601 17.08 -4.28 17.94
C SER A 601 17.49 -4.47 16.46
N GLN A 602 17.85 -3.39 15.79
CA GLN A 602 18.15 -3.41 14.35
C GLN A 602 19.31 -4.35 14.00
N TYR A 603 19.22 -4.98 12.83
CA TYR A 603 20.24 -5.86 12.25
C TYR A 603 21.18 -5.14 11.30
N VAL A 604 20.71 -4.13 10.57
CA VAL A 604 21.45 -3.36 9.56
C VAL A 604 21.54 -1.90 9.95
N PHE A 605 22.71 -1.29 9.73
CA PHE A 605 22.94 0.14 9.90
C PHE A 605 23.64 0.69 8.66
N VAL A 606 23.23 1.87 8.22
CA VAL A 606 23.92 2.67 7.19
C VAL A 606 24.69 3.77 7.90
N GLU A 607 26.01 3.84 7.68
CA GLU A 607 26.88 4.74 8.46
C GLU A 607 27.02 6.16 7.87
N ASP A 608 26.83 6.32 6.57
CA ASP A 608 27.20 7.54 5.84
C ASP A 608 25.98 8.33 5.36
N ASN A 609 25.00 8.70 6.10
CA ASN A 609 23.87 9.59 5.71
C ASN A 609 23.58 9.66 4.16
N LYS A 610 23.73 8.54 3.46
CA LYS A 610 23.47 8.41 2.01
C LYS A 610 21.97 8.29 1.79
N ASN A 611 21.44 8.86 0.73
CA ASN A 611 20.05 8.70 0.37
C ASN A 611 19.81 7.29 -0.21
N VAL A 612 19.61 6.32 0.68
CA VAL A 612 19.38 4.90 0.35
C VAL A 612 18.15 4.42 1.12
N GLU A 613 17.28 3.67 0.47
CA GLU A 613 16.26 2.89 1.15
C GLU A 613 16.71 1.44 1.24
N ILE A 614 16.34 0.75 2.33
CA ILE A 614 16.74 -0.62 2.58
C ILE A 614 15.55 -1.53 2.88
N PHE A 615 15.63 -2.76 2.34
CA PHE A 615 14.71 -3.85 2.71
C PHE A 615 15.54 -5.06 3.15
N LEU A 616 15.01 -5.83 4.05
CA LEU A 616 15.70 -7.00 4.60
C LEU A 616 14.76 -8.20 4.58
N ARG A 617 15.15 -9.24 3.84
CA ARG A 617 14.35 -10.45 3.68
C ARG A 617 15.22 -11.69 3.79
N LYS A 618 14.63 -12.85 4.06
CA LYS A 618 15.31 -14.15 4.10
C LYS A 618 14.62 -15.20 3.25
N LYS A 619 15.39 -16.20 2.83
CA LYS A 619 14.89 -17.46 2.28
C LYS A 619 15.81 -18.60 2.73
N GLY A 620 15.29 -19.48 3.57
CA GLY A 620 16.14 -20.46 4.26
C GLY A 620 17.26 -19.77 5.03
N ASP A 621 18.52 -20.19 4.81
CA ASP A 621 19.71 -19.62 5.46
C ASP A 621 20.28 -18.38 4.76
N SER A 622 19.73 -17.99 3.62
CA SER A 622 20.16 -16.80 2.89
C SER A 622 19.39 -15.58 3.36
N ILE A 623 20.10 -14.52 3.72
CA ILE A 623 19.54 -13.19 3.98
C ILE A 623 19.84 -12.31 2.76
N PHE A 624 18.88 -11.53 2.35
CA PHE A 624 18.97 -10.57 1.25
C PHE A 624 18.76 -9.16 1.80
N LEU A 625 19.77 -8.32 1.64
CA LEU A 625 19.71 -6.89 1.90
C LEU A 625 19.57 -6.17 0.56
N TYR A 626 18.45 -5.50 0.36
CA TYR A 626 18.15 -4.72 -0.84
C TYR A 626 18.45 -3.26 -0.55
N LEU A 627 19.12 -2.61 -1.47
CA LEU A 627 19.49 -1.20 -1.41
C LEU A 627 18.91 -0.50 -2.64
N ILE A 628 18.11 0.53 -2.44
CA ILE A 628 17.62 1.42 -3.50
C ILE A 628 18.31 2.77 -3.36
N ASN A 629 18.81 3.29 -4.48
CA ASN A 629 19.37 4.62 -4.55
C ASN A 629 18.26 5.67 -4.61
N MET A 630 18.15 6.50 -3.59
CA MET A 630 17.11 7.53 -3.44
C MET A 630 17.65 8.96 -3.62
N THR A 631 18.77 9.15 -4.34
CA THR A 631 19.48 10.45 -4.42
C THR A 631 18.65 11.60 -4.97
N ASN A 632 17.66 11.34 -5.83
CA ASN A 632 16.71 12.36 -6.32
C ASN A 632 15.30 12.16 -5.77
N GLY A 633 15.18 11.43 -4.70
CA GLY A 633 14.05 10.69 -4.21
C GLY A 633 12.80 11.44 -3.80
N LEU A 634 12.64 12.73 -4.07
CA LEU A 634 11.42 13.44 -3.69
C LEU A 634 10.86 14.36 -4.78
N LYS A 635 11.60 14.56 -5.87
CA LYS A 635 11.12 15.40 -6.98
C LYS A 635 10.91 14.52 -8.20
N ARG A 636 9.68 14.13 -8.40
CA ARG A 636 9.22 13.34 -9.55
C ARG A 636 8.83 14.25 -10.73
N PRO A 637 8.91 13.80 -11.99
CA PRO A 637 9.48 12.51 -12.41
C PRO A 637 11.02 12.49 -12.31
N ILE A 638 11.57 11.33 -11.95
CA ILE A 638 13.01 11.16 -11.75
C ILE A 638 13.66 10.82 -13.09
N LYS A 639 14.36 11.77 -13.67
CA LYS A 639 15.03 11.59 -14.96
C LYS A 639 16.31 10.75 -14.85
N PHE A 640 17.07 10.92 -13.77
CA PHE A 640 18.33 10.19 -13.51
C PHE A 640 18.57 10.11 -12.01
N LEU A 641 19.34 9.12 -11.58
CA LEU A 641 19.85 8.96 -10.23
C LEU A 641 21.35 9.28 -10.21
N GLN A 642 21.78 10.02 -9.19
CA GLN A 642 23.21 10.24 -8.97
C GLN A 642 23.79 8.96 -8.37
N THR A 643 24.82 8.40 -9.00
CA THR A 643 25.53 7.24 -8.48
C THR A 643 26.11 7.53 -7.08
N LEU A 644 25.82 6.66 -6.14
CA LEU A 644 26.44 6.69 -4.80
C LEU A 644 27.69 5.82 -4.78
N TYR A 645 28.75 6.34 -4.22
CA TYR A 645 30.01 5.64 -4.05
C TYR A 645 30.28 5.36 -2.58
N ASN A 646 30.91 4.22 -2.30
CA ASN A 646 31.40 3.82 -0.99
C ASN A 646 30.30 3.86 0.09
N VAL A 647 29.14 3.21 -0.17
CA VAL A 647 28.05 3.12 0.81
C VAL A 647 28.50 2.15 1.91
N LYS A 648 28.73 2.70 3.11
CA LYS A 648 29.19 1.94 4.27
C LYS A 648 28.02 1.37 5.05
N LEU A 649 28.10 0.09 5.34
CA LEU A 649 27.08 -0.68 6.01
C LEU A 649 27.67 -1.50 7.16
N LYS A 650 26.88 -1.64 8.23
CA LYS A 650 27.18 -2.51 9.34
C LYS A 650 26.05 -3.48 9.59
N LEU A 651 26.39 -4.76 9.84
CA LEU A 651 25.45 -5.79 10.24
C LEU A 651 25.78 -6.25 11.67
N LYS A 652 24.76 -6.43 12.50
CA LYS A 652 24.88 -7.11 13.80
C LYS A 652 24.95 -8.62 13.59
N GLU A 653 26.03 -9.11 12.99
CA GLU A 653 26.24 -10.54 12.73
C GLU A 653 27.64 -10.94 13.24
N THR A 654 27.66 -11.88 14.14
CA THR A 654 28.90 -12.38 14.76
C THR A 654 29.43 -13.66 14.14
N LYS A 655 28.58 -14.39 13.40
CA LYS A 655 28.97 -15.61 12.67
C LYS A 655 29.80 -15.23 11.44
N PRO A 656 30.64 -16.14 10.94
CA PRO A 656 31.29 -15.95 9.65
C PRO A 656 30.24 -15.77 8.55
N VAL A 657 30.45 -14.77 7.68
CA VAL A 657 29.57 -14.49 6.56
C VAL A 657 30.32 -14.42 5.24
N ARG A 658 29.62 -14.71 4.15
CA ARG A 658 30.05 -14.37 2.79
C ARG A 658 29.02 -13.38 2.23
N LEU A 659 29.49 -12.29 1.66
CA LEU A 659 28.69 -11.23 1.09
C LEU A 659 28.85 -11.23 -0.42
N PHE A 660 27.78 -11.43 -1.15
CA PHE A 660 27.76 -11.41 -2.60
C PHE A 660 26.75 -10.38 -3.12
N ALA A 661 27.24 -9.38 -3.83
CA ALA A 661 26.42 -8.35 -4.47
C ALA A 661 25.90 -8.89 -5.80
N LEU A 662 24.56 -9.09 -5.89
CA LEU A 662 23.94 -9.83 -7.00
C LEU A 662 23.99 -9.06 -8.32
N LYS A 663 23.78 -7.72 -8.29
CA LYS A 663 23.74 -6.92 -9.52
C LYS A 663 25.12 -6.67 -10.08
N SER A 664 26.08 -6.34 -9.22
CA SER A 664 27.50 -6.14 -9.60
C SER A 664 28.29 -7.47 -9.73
N GLU A 665 27.70 -8.61 -9.37
CA GLU A 665 28.30 -9.94 -9.41
C GLU A 665 29.64 -10.04 -8.69
N THR A 666 29.77 -9.36 -7.53
CA THR A 666 31.05 -9.19 -6.83
C THR A 666 30.93 -9.63 -5.37
N TYR A 667 31.96 -10.35 -4.89
CA TYR A 667 32.12 -10.62 -3.46
C TYR A 667 32.62 -9.36 -2.75
N LEU A 668 31.91 -8.97 -1.68
CA LEU A 668 32.28 -7.81 -0.88
C LEU A 668 33.18 -8.24 0.27
N LYS A 669 34.31 -7.53 0.44
CA LYS A 669 35.18 -7.66 1.61
C LYS A 669 34.47 -7.03 2.82
N HIS A 670 34.67 -7.64 3.99
CA HIS A 670 34.15 -7.12 5.25
C HIS A 670 35.20 -7.16 6.34
N LYS A 671 35.05 -6.29 7.33
CA LYS A 671 35.88 -6.22 8.54
C LYS A 671 35.03 -6.64 9.73
N LYS A 672 35.55 -7.54 10.57
CA LYS A 672 34.93 -7.87 11.85
C LYS A 672 35.11 -6.69 12.82
N THR A 673 34.05 -6.38 13.56
CA THR A 673 34.03 -5.42 14.67
C THR A 673 33.60 -6.14 15.95
N ARG A 674 33.63 -5.43 17.08
CA ARG A 674 33.17 -5.99 18.36
C ARG A 674 31.70 -6.46 18.31
N ASP A 675 30.84 -5.72 17.57
CA ASP A 675 29.39 -5.88 17.58
C ASP A 675 28.83 -6.38 16.24
N GLY A 676 29.69 -6.90 15.33
CA GLY A 676 29.24 -7.39 14.03
C GLY A 676 30.28 -7.30 12.93
N ILE A 677 29.85 -6.96 11.73
CA ILE A 677 30.73 -6.78 10.57
C ILE A 677 30.44 -5.44 9.87
N GLU A 678 31.48 -4.85 9.31
CA GLU A 678 31.42 -3.65 8.46
C GLU A 678 31.86 -3.99 7.04
N PHE A 679 31.19 -3.44 6.05
CA PHE A 679 31.53 -3.60 4.63
C PHE A 679 31.10 -2.36 3.82
N VAL A 680 31.61 -2.29 2.60
CA VAL A 680 31.33 -1.17 1.69
C VAL A 680 30.75 -1.71 0.40
N VAL A 681 29.65 -1.10 -0.08
CA VAL A 681 29.20 -1.24 -1.46
C VAL A 681 29.89 -0.16 -2.28
N PRO A 682 30.81 -0.54 -3.20
CA PRO A 682 31.67 0.44 -3.86
C PRO A 682 30.89 1.44 -4.72
N GLU A 683 29.87 0.96 -5.40
CA GLU A 683 29.04 1.74 -6.31
C GLU A 683 27.59 1.29 -6.25
N LEU A 684 26.67 2.24 -6.10
CA LEU A 684 25.22 2.02 -6.11
C LEU A 684 24.59 2.96 -7.13
N ASN A 685 24.25 2.43 -8.30
CA ASN A 685 23.53 3.13 -9.37
C ASN A 685 22.05 3.26 -9.04
N ASN A 686 21.20 2.34 -9.50
CA ASN A 686 19.76 2.33 -9.18
C ASN A 686 19.49 1.52 -7.91
N PHE A 687 20.01 0.28 -7.87
CA PHE A 687 19.87 -0.64 -6.75
C PHE A 687 21.02 -1.64 -6.68
N GLU A 688 21.15 -2.30 -5.55
CA GLU A 688 21.97 -3.49 -5.35
C GLU A 688 21.26 -4.47 -4.39
N ILE A 689 21.53 -5.75 -4.51
CA ILE A 689 21.05 -6.76 -3.57
C ILE A 689 22.26 -7.54 -3.04
N ILE A 690 22.46 -7.48 -1.72
CA ILE A 690 23.54 -8.21 -1.07
C ILE A 690 22.99 -9.51 -0.51
N LYS A 691 23.42 -10.63 -1.06
CA LYS A 691 23.17 -11.95 -0.50
C LYS A 691 24.17 -12.22 0.62
N ILE A 692 23.66 -12.44 1.82
CA ILE A 692 24.41 -12.72 3.04
C ILE A 692 24.23 -14.20 3.36
N LEU A 693 25.31 -14.96 3.30
CA LEU A 693 25.35 -16.38 3.65
C LEU A 693 25.98 -16.51 5.03
N THR A 694 25.21 -17.02 6.01
CA THR A 694 25.67 -17.28 7.38
C THR A 694 25.97 -18.77 7.53
N GLY A 695 27.18 -19.12 8.02
CA GLY A 695 27.61 -20.50 8.20
C GLY A 695 28.50 -21.00 7.06
N GLY A 696 29.56 -21.70 7.42
CA GLY A 696 30.55 -22.18 6.47
C GLY A 696 30.07 -23.35 5.63
N GLU A 697 29.32 -23.10 4.58
CA GLU A 697 29.33 -24.00 3.43
C GLU A 697 30.55 -23.66 2.57
N LYS A 698 31.38 -24.72 2.34
CA LYS A 698 32.60 -24.68 1.52
C LYS A 698 32.29 -24.38 0.06
#